data_0b14eb8cb00f8e86d6f50dfe47cd41b7
#
_entry.id   0b14eb8cb00f8e86d6f50dfe47cd41b7
#
_cell.length_a   1.000
_cell.length_b   1.000
_cell.length_c   1.000
_cell.angle_alpha   90.00
_cell.angle_beta   90.00
_cell.angle_gamma   90.00
#
_symmetry.space_group_name_H-M   'P 1'
#
loop_
_entity.id
_entity.type
_entity.pdbx_description
1 polymer ?
#
loop_
_entity_poly.entity_id
_entity_poly.type
_entity_poly.pdbx_seq_one_letter_code
_entity_poly.pdbx_strand_id
1 'polypeptide(L)'
;MQTSVALRFRRMTRKSYGAFNTMHRIINIGTLTSLALACAYTSTVSAQNVAASEPEYNLGEPDKELTGVTVTASKTATPLNEATRLVTVISAREIAQTPARSIQELLNYVAGIDVAQRGAQGVQADVSIRGGSHEQIVILLNGINVSSSKSGHLSFDFPINLSDIERIEVLRGPSALIYGTGAFSGAINIITKHSAETSLYAKATAGMHRLMGAELRGAMTWGKTENSLSLSRRSSAGYRTNTDYEIYNALWQTRLNLPAENKMDLQLGYNEKKFGANSFYSAKYPNQYEHTQRMIASLRGDLGGERLRLLPTIYWDREYDCFELVRGTTFGQNHHIVNNYGAGLIANYSSLLGTTTLGGELRYEEVIGNKLGTPRAKPESYYTKFGSRTNVSLSLEHTVKLDKWLISAGTLMSHNTLLSGKYTFLPSVSVNYHPLDRWSFVATWSRSMRLPTLNDLWYTDPVHKHGDNLQPEYAHSFEAIAKYQTSHVEAHLSYFLMKGSNLIDWVKFDRTETAFTSHNIAELTNQGLEAGLALRLGEYLPFLGDAGRLSLDYLYMTQQHRAPGVAMSKYALNYLRHKFTAQLAHNVGSRIEALWALRYQDRVNQASPFATLDLKLDYRLTNHLRAGLELNNITDTQYADIAGVPQPGFWLSGSISYSL
;
A
#
# COMPACT_ATOMS: atom_id res chain seq x y z
N MET A 1 4.94 -37.06 13.90
CA MET A 1 5.84 -35.92 13.65
C MET A 1 5.14 -34.55 13.59
N GLN A 2 3.87 -34.47 13.22
CA GLN A 2 3.07 -33.22 13.17
C GLN A 2 2.73 -32.61 14.55
N THR A 3 2.60 -33.40 15.59
CA THR A 3 2.22 -32.96 16.95
C THR A 3 3.37 -32.30 17.74
N SER A 4 4.61 -32.59 17.43
CA SER A 4 5.79 -32.09 18.18
C SER A 4 6.21 -30.66 17.79
N VAL A 5 6.00 -30.26 16.54
CA VAL A 5 6.35 -28.92 16.03
C VAL A 5 5.31 -27.89 16.52
N ALA A 6 4.04 -28.23 16.54
CA ALA A 6 2.97 -27.37 17.04
C ALA A 6 3.11 -27.04 18.55
N LEU A 7 3.65 -27.97 19.34
CA LEU A 7 3.85 -27.77 20.78
C LEU A 7 5.06 -26.85 21.11
N ARG A 8 6.09 -26.81 20.27
CA ARG A 8 7.23 -25.89 20.45
C ARG A 8 6.87 -24.45 20.07
N PHE A 9 6.08 -24.25 19.02
CA PHE A 9 5.57 -22.91 18.65
C PHE A 9 4.59 -22.36 19.71
N ARG A 10 3.75 -23.18 20.32
CA ARG A 10 2.87 -22.76 21.42
C ARG A 10 3.60 -22.24 22.68
N ARG A 11 4.85 -22.65 22.91
CA ARG A 11 5.66 -22.12 24.04
C ARG A 11 6.27 -20.75 23.74
N MET A 12 6.53 -20.41 22.47
CA MET A 12 7.01 -19.08 22.09
C MET A 12 5.92 -18.00 22.24
N THR A 13 4.67 -18.30 21.91
CA THR A 13 3.55 -17.35 22.05
C THR A 13 3.23 -16.99 23.50
N ARG A 14 3.48 -17.88 24.47
CA ARG A 14 3.27 -17.56 25.90
C ARG A 14 4.27 -16.57 26.49
N LYS A 15 5.50 -16.47 25.94
CA LYS A 15 6.50 -15.49 26.41
C LYS A 15 6.29 -14.08 25.83
N SER A 16 5.58 -13.94 24.72
CA SER A 16 5.32 -12.64 24.11
C SER A 16 4.29 -11.78 24.87
N TYR A 17 3.42 -12.38 25.67
CA TYR A 17 2.46 -11.63 26.52
C TYR A 17 3.14 -10.82 27.64
N GLY A 18 4.27 -11.30 28.19
CA GLY A 18 5.05 -10.58 29.20
C GLY A 18 5.84 -9.40 28.65
N ALA A 19 6.32 -9.52 27.42
CA ALA A 19 7.08 -8.46 26.74
C ALA A 19 6.20 -7.26 26.35
N PHE A 20 4.92 -7.48 26.08
CA PHE A 20 3.97 -6.44 25.70
C PHE A 20 3.70 -5.42 26.79
N ASN A 21 3.51 -5.87 28.04
CA ASN A 21 3.31 -4.97 29.19
C ASN A 21 4.59 -4.22 29.59
N THR A 22 5.77 -4.74 29.25
CA THR A 22 7.06 -4.09 29.55
C THR A 22 7.36 -3.01 28.50
N MET A 23 7.02 -3.21 27.23
CA MET A 23 7.23 -2.22 26.17
C MET A 23 6.32 -0.99 26.32
N HIS A 24 5.11 -1.16 26.83
CA HIS A 24 4.17 -0.05 27.11
C HIS A 24 4.69 0.89 28.24
N ARG A 25 5.59 0.42 29.12
CA ARG A 25 6.21 1.23 30.18
C ARG A 25 7.47 1.97 29.76
N ILE A 26 8.07 1.60 28.63
CA ILE A 26 9.37 2.16 28.17
C ILE A 26 9.18 3.36 27.23
N ILE A 27 8.01 3.52 26.58
CA ILE A 27 7.72 4.65 25.70
C ILE A 27 6.93 5.72 26.46
N ASN A 28 7.49 6.25 27.54
CA ASN A 28 7.00 7.49 28.13
C ASN A 28 7.80 8.68 27.55
N ILE A 29 7.11 9.78 27.22
CA ILE A 29 7.63 10.95 26.50
C ILE A 29 8.95 11.51 27.09
N GLY A 30 9.22 11.26 28.39
CA GLY A 30 10.45 11.65 29.05
C GLY A 30 11.72 10.93 28.58
N THR A 31 11.61 9.73 28.02
CA THR A 31 12.76 8.93 27.55
C THR A 31 13.16 9.27 26.11
N LEU A 32 12.24 9.76 25.28
CA LEU A 32 12.53 10.22 23.91
C LEU A 32 13.33 11.51 23.88
N THR A 33 13.09 12.43 24.82
CA THR A 33 13.88 13.66 24.98
C THR A 33 15.30 13.35 25.50
N SER A 34 15.47 12.33 26.33
CA SER A 34 16.79 11.94 26.87
C SER A 34 17.67 11.23 25.82
N LEU A 35 17.08 10.47 24.90
CA LEU A 35 17.83 9.84 23.80
C LEU A 35 18.26 10.86 22.73
N ALA A 36 17.45 11.85 22.43
CA ALA A 36 17.79 12.93 21.51
C ALA A 36 18.93 13.82 22.06
N LEU A 37 18.96 14.07 23.39
CA LEU A 37 20.06 14.78 24.03
C LEU A 37 21.36 13.94 24.14
N ALA A 38 21.28 12.62 24.30
CA ALA A 38 22.44 11.75 24.35
C ALA A 38 23.17 11.65 23.01
N CYS A 39 22.43 11.69 21.87
CA CYS A 39 23.05 11.76 20.54
C CYS A 39 23.72 13.10 20.24
N ALA A 40 23.29 14.20 20.87
CA ALA A 40 23.89 15.52 20.70
C ALA A 40 25.20 15.73 21.49
N TYR A 41 25.50 14.88 22.48
CA TYR A 41 26.66 15.06 23.36
C TYR A 41 27.91 14.26 22.95
N THR A 42 27.86 13.41 21.92
CA THR A 42 29.00 12.56 21.51
C THR A 42 29.68 13.00 20.21
N SER A 43 29.36 14.17 19.66
CA SER A 43 29.96 14.65 18.40
C SER A 43 30.94 15.82 18.59
N THR A 44 31.90 15.69 19.53
CA THR A 44 33.14 16.48 19.50
C THR A 44 34.31 15.56 19.17
N VAL A 45 34.40 15.09 17.92
CA VAL A 45 35.62 14.54 17.36
C VAL A 45 35.97 15.37 16.14
N SER A 46 37.09 16.04 16.28
CA SER A 46 38.00 16.69 15.33
C SER A 46 37.62 16.59 13.86
N ALA A 47 37.20 17.71 13.29
CA ALA A 47 37.16 17.94 11.84
C ALA A 47 38.60 18.06 11.31
N GLN A 48 39.13 17.01 10.73
CA GLN A 48 40.22 17.09 9.77
C GLN A 48 39.64 17.02 8.36
N ASN A 49 40.01 18.04 7.58
CA ASN A 49 39.63 18.25 6.21
C ASN A 49 39.76 16.98 5.34
N VAL A 50 38.63 16.41 4.96
CA VAL A 50 38.48 15.64 3.74
C VAL A 50 37.43 16.40 2.95
N ALA A 51 37.86 16.98 1.82
CA ALA A 51 36.95 17.50 0.81
C ALA A 51 36.19 16.30 0.23
N ALA A 52 35.09 15.94 0.89
CA ALA A 52 34.10 15.03 0.36
C ALA A 52 33.22 15.85 -0.59
N SER A 53 33.11 15.43 -1.83
CA SER A 53 32.09 15.88 -2.76
C SER A 53 30.73 15.68 -2.06
N GLU A 54 30.08 16.77 -1.70
CA GLU A 54 28.72 16.76 -1.15
C GLU A 54 27.81 15.99 -2.09
N PRO A 55 26.93 15.13 -1.60
CA PRO A 55 25.78 14.73 -2.39
C PRO A 55 24.91 16.00 -2.48
N GLU A 56 25.15 16.79 -3.51
CA GLU A 56 24.23 17.80 -3.96
C GLU A 56 22.90 17.07 -4.21
N TYR A 57 21.94 17.26 -3.32
CA TYR A 57 20.54 17.19 -3.69
C TYR A 57 20.32 18.35 -4.66
N ASN A 58 20.83 18.15 -5.87
CA ASN A 58 20.84 19.13 -6.93
C ASN A 58 19.42 19.17 -7.47
N LEU A 59 18.64 20.16 -7.03
CA LEU A 59 17.30 20.46 -7.54
C LEU A 59 17.30 20.79 -9.04
N GLY A 60 18.46 20.74 -9.69
CA GLY A 60 18.67 21.08 -11.10
C GLY A 60 19.05 19.93 -12.01
N GLU A 61 19.28 18.71 -11.54
CA GLU A 61 19.43 17.60 -12.48
C GLU A 61 18.04 17.11 -12.93
N PRO A 62 17.76 17.13 -14.25
CA PRO A 62 16.55 16.50 -14.78
C PRO A 62 16.57 15.02 -14.38
N ASP A 63 15.41 14.50 -13.95
CA ASP A 63 15.23 13.10 -13.58
C ASP A 63 15.84 12.15 -14.63
N LYS A 64 17.13 11.89 -14.54
CA LYS A 64 17.75 10.70 -15.13
C LYS A 64 17.17 9.42 -14.51
N GLU A 65 16.37 9.60 -13.44
CA GLU A 65 15.88 8.52 -12.63
C GLU A 65 14.86 7.61 -13.32
N LEU A 66 14.03 8.10 -14.25
CA LEU A 66 12.99 7.25 -14.83
C LEU A 66 13.47 6.31 -15.95
N THR A 67 14.55 6.64 -16.66
CA THR A 67 15.12 5.73 -17.67
C THR A 67 15.92 4.58 -17.06
N GLY A 68 16.32 4.69 -15.79
CA GLY A 68 17.05 3.67 -15.04
C GLY A 68 16.23 2.97 -13.94
N VAL A 69 14.95 3.37 -13.71
CA VAL A 69 14.13 2.76 -12.68
C VAL A 69 13.77 1.33 -13.05
N THR A 70 14.21 0.41 -12.22
CA THR A 70 13.84 -0.99 -12.28
C THR A 70 12.62 -1.22 -11.41
N VAL A 71 11.55 -1.76 -11.98
CA VAL A 71 10.29 -2.05 -11.28
C VAL A 71 10.11 -3.53 -11.05
N THR A 72 9.34 -3.88 -10.03
CA THR A 72 8.96 -5.27 -9.72
C THR A 72 7.69 -5.71 -10.48
N ALA A 73 7.55 -5.23 -11.72
CA ALA A 73 6.43 -5.57 -12.61
C ALA A 73 6.46 -7.02 -13.12
N SER A 74 7.55 -7.73 -12.88
CA SER A 74 7.72 -9.18 -12.99
C SER A 74 8.43 -9.68 -11.73
N LYS A 75 8.52 -10.99 -11.52
CA LYS A 75 9.33 -11.55 -10.40
C LYS A 75 10.83 -11.25 -10.56
N THR A 76 11.25 -10.87 -11.75
CA THR A 76 12.58 -10.33 -12.04
C THR A 76 12.45 -8.82 -12.17
N ALA A 77 13.36 -8.08 -11.52
CA ALA A 77 13.43 -6.63 -11.66
C ALA A 77 13.64 -6.24 -13.13
N THR A 78 12.74 -5.43 -13.68
CA THR A 78 12.68 -5.08 -15.10
C THR A 78 12.68 -3.56 -15.25
N PRO A 79 13.43 -2.98 -16.22
CA PRO A 79 13.34 -1.56 -16.53
C PRO A 79 11.87 -1.13 -16.81
N LEU A 80 11.48 0.05 -16.34
CA LEU A 80 10.09 0.53 -16.44
C LEU A 80 9.58 0.59 -17.88
N ASN A 81 10.45 0.96 -18.83
CA ASN A 81 10.12 1.00 -20.26
C ASN A 81 9.89 -0.40 -20.87
N GLU A 82 10.52 -1.44 -20.31
CA GLU A 82 10.34 -2.84 -20.72
C GLU A 82 9.19 -3.53 -19.97
N ALA A 83 8.57 -2.87 -18.98
CA ALA A 83 7.48 -3.45 -18.21
C ALA A 83 6.31 -3.86 -19.13
N THR A 84 5.92 -5.12 -19.05
CA THR A 84 4.82 -5.72 -19.82
C THR A 84 3.43 -5.42 -19.23
N ARG A 85 3.34 -4.44 -18.33
CA ARG A 85 2.13 -3.98 -17.64
C ARG A 85 2.17 -2.49 -17.45
N LEU A 86 1.02 -1.88 -17.15
CA LEU A 86 0.97 -0.48 -16.75
C LEU A 86 1.40 -0.36 -15.29
N VAL A 87 2.60 0.18 -15.09
CA VAL A 87 3.14 0.50 -13.76
C VAL A 87 3.25 2.01 -13.64
N THR A 88 2.65 2.56 -12.60
CA THR A 88 2.94 3.94 -12.17
C THR A 88 3.94 3.88 -11.04
N VAL A 89 5.02 4.62 -11.19
CA VAL A 89 6.02 4.82 -10.14
C VAL A 89 5.83 6.22 -9.57
N ILE A 90 5.67 6.31 -8.25
CA ILE A 90 5.65 7.59 -7.53
C ILE A 90 6.98 7.67 -6.80
N SER A 91 7.86 8.56 -7.24
CA SER A 91 9.20 8.73 -6.71
C SER A 91 9.22 9.41 -5.33
N ALA A 92 10.34 9.29 -4.60
CA ALA A 92 10.54 10.00 -3.33
C ALA A 92 10.37 11.52 -3.46
N ARG A 93 10.77 12.09 -4.61
CA ARG A 93 10.59 13.52 -4.91
C ARG A 93 9.12 13.88 -5.06
N GLU A 94 8.36 13.12 -5.85
CA GLU A 94 6.91 13.33 -6.01
C GLU A 94 6.16 13.17 -4.69
N ILE A 95 6.56 12.17 -3.87
CA ILE A 95 6.01 11.97 -2.51
C ILE A 95 6.26 13.21 -1.65
N ALA A 96 7.48 13.74 -1.67
CA ALA A 96 7.85 14.91 -0.89
C ALA A 96 7.12 16.18 -1.35
N GLN A 97 6.84 16.33 -2.64
CA GLN A 97 6.17 17.50 -3.23
C GLN A 97 4.64 17.45 -3.08
N THR A 98 4.03 16.26 -3.01
CA THR A 98 2.56 16.10 -2.98
C THR A 98 1.99 16.56 -1.63
N PRO A 99 0.84 17.29 -1.59
CA PRO A 99 0.16 17.71 -0.36
C PRO A 99 -0.58 16.54 0.30
N ALA A 100 0.16 15.49 0.65
CA ALA A 100 -0.34 14.26 1.24
C ALA A 100 0.43 13.94 2.53
N ARG A 101 -0.27 13.41 3.54
CA ARG A 101 0.28 13.04 4.85
C ARG A 101 0.25 11.54 5.10
N SER A 102 -0.31 10.80 4.17
CA SER A 102 -0.40 9.34 4.22
C SER A 102 -0.28 8.74 2.81
N ILE A 103 0.01 7.46 2.74
CA ILE A 103 0.08 6.72 1.47
C ILE A 103 -1.29 6.75 0.78
N GLN A 104 -2.38 6.61 1.53
CA GLN A 104 -3.73 6.64 0.99
C GLN A 104 -4.04 7.99 0.34
N GLU A 105 -3.68 9.09 0.99
CA GLU A 105 -3.86 10.44 0.41
C GLU A 105 -3.02 10.62 -0.85
N LEU A 106 -1.78 10.12 -0.87
CA LEU A 106 -0.92 10.15 -2.04
C LEU A 106 -1.53 9.39 -3.23
N LEU A 107 -2.08 8.20 -2.97
CA LEU A 107 -2.73 7.37 -3.98
C LEU A 107 -4.00 8.00 -4.58
N ASN A 108 -4.60 8.98 -3.90
CA ASN A 108 -5.72 9.74 -4.45
C ASN A 108 -5.38 10.51 -5.74
N TYR A 109 -4.11 10.81 -5.97
CA TYR A 109 -3.66 11.52 -7.18
C TYR A 109 -3.30 10.57 -8.34
N VAL A 110 -3.54 9.27 -8.19
CA VAL A 110 -3.34 8.27 -9.26
C VAL A 110 -4.70 7.91 -9.87
N ALA A 111 -4.88 8.09 -11.19
CA ALA A 111 -6.20 7.98 -11.85
C ALA A 111 -6.84 6.60 -11.69
N GLY A 112 -6.12 5.52 -11.92
CA GLY A 112 -6.64 4.15 -11.85
C GLY A 112 -6.92 3.63 -10.44
N ILE A 113 -6.63 4.43 -9.40
CA ILE A 113 -6.86 4.07 -8.00
C ILE A 113 -8.08 4.81 -7.46
N ASP A 114 -8.93 4.07 -6.78
CA ASP A 114 -10.02 4.60 -5.97
C ASP A 114 -9.65 4.51 -4.49
N VAL A 115 -9.69 5.65 -3.79
CA VAL A 115 -9.43 5.73 -2.34
C VAL A 115 -10.69 6.25 -1.67
N ALA A 116 -11.47 5.35 -1.10
CA ALA A 116 -12.66 5.70 -0.33
C ALA A 116 -12.27 5.93 1.14
N GLN A 117 -12.05 7.19 1.51
CA GLN A 117 -11.61 7.55 2.86
C GLN A 117 -12.77 7.48 3.86
N ARG A 118 -12.51 6.85 5.02
CA ARG A 118 -13.38 6.87 6.19
C ARG A 118 -12.92 7.93 7.19
N GLY A 119 -11.62 8.09 7.36
CA GLY A 119 -11.02 9.10 8.21
C GLY A 119 -9.91 9.85 7.50
N ALA A 120 -9.68 11.10 7.91
CA ALA A 120 -8.65 11.95 7.34
C ALA A 120 -7.23 11.44 7.65
N GLN A 121 -6.28 11.83 6.81
CA GLN A 121 -4.85 11.74 7.07
C GLN A 121 -4.32 10.32 7.38
N GLY A 122 -4.87 9.30 6.71
CA GLY A 122 -4.41 7.93 6.84
C GLY A 122 -4.96 7.18 8.04
N VAL A 123 -6.02 7.67 8.67
CA VAL A 123 -6.74 6.94 9.72
C VAL A 123 -7.25 5.63 9.17
N GLN A 124 -8.15 5.67 8.20
CA GLN A 124 -8.62 4.48 7.48
C GLN A 124 -9.13 4.85 6.09
N ALA A 125 -8.83 4.01 5.11
CA ALA A 125 -9.36 4.13 3.75
C ALA A 125 -9.44 2.76 3.07
N ASP A 126 -10.46 2.59 2.26
CA ASP A 126 -10.62 1.45 1.36
C ASP A 126 -10.00 1.83 0.02
N VAL A 127 -8.91 1.16 -0.35
CA VAL A 127 -8.21 1.43 -1.62
C VAL A 127 -8.52 0.31 -2.59
N SER A 128 -8.90 0.67 -3.80
CA SER A 128 -9.17 -0.29 -4.87
C SER A 128 -8.61 0.17 -6.21
N ILE A 129 -8.48 -0.75 -7.15
CA ILE A 129 -7.94 -0.49 -8.49
C ILE A 129 -8.98 -0.90 -9.53
N ARG A 130 -9.30 0.01 -10.48
CA ARG A 130 -10.15 -0.27 -11.65
C ARG A 130 -11.48 -0.94 -11.31
N GLY A 131 -12.16 -0.45 -10.26
CA GLY A 131 -13.47 -0.96 -9.85
C GLY A 131 -13.47 -2.33 -9.19
N GLY A 132 -12.32 -2.85 -8.82
CA GLY A 132 -12.22 -3.94 -7.87
C GLY A 132 -12.59 -3.51 -6.45
N SER A 133 -12.68 -4.44 -5.52
CA SER A 133 -12.82 -4.13 -4.10
C SER A 133 -11.46 -3.92 -3.43
N HIS A 134 -11.47 -3.33 -2.23
CA HIS A 134 -10.26 -3.18 -1.40
C HIS A 134 -9.66 -4.52 -0.92
N GLU A 135 -10.37 -5.63 -1.10
CA GLU A 135 -9.90 -6.99 -0.82
C GLU A 135 -9.30 -7.67 -2.07
N GLN A 136 -9.44 -7.06 -3.24
CA GLN A 136 -9.00 -7.57 -4.54
C GLN A 136 -7.67 -6.97 -5.00
N ILE A 137 -6.94 -6.32 -4.10
CA ILE A 137 -5.59 -5.81 -4.33
C ILE A 137 -4.61 -6.41 -3.35
N VAL A 138 -3.35 -6.54 -3.76
CA VAL A 138 -2.25 -6.91 -2.88
C VAL A 138 -1.43 -5.68 -2.55
N ILE A 139 -1.15 -5.53 -1.26
CA ILE A 139 -0.26 -4.50 -0.74
C ILE A 139 1.03 -5.16 -0.32
N LEU A 140 2.14 -4.60 -0.78
CA LEU A 140 3.47 -5.10 -0.48
C LEU A 140 4.35 -4.03 0.17
N LEU A 141 5.18 -4.46 1.09
CA LEU A 141 6.28 -3.67 1.65
C LEU A 141 7.59 -4.36 1.32
N ASN A 142 8.40 -3.73 0.47
CA ASN A 142 9.66 -4.31 -0.05
C ASN A 142 9.46 -5.69 -0.71
N GLY A 143 8.32 -5.87 -1.42
CA GLY A 143 7.96 -7.12 -2.09
C GLY A 143 7.34 -8.20 -1.18
N ILE A 144 7.16 -7.93 0.11
CA ILE A 144 6.52 -8.84 1.07
C ILE A 144 5.04 -8.51 1.15
N ASN A 145 4.18 -9.52 0.98
CA ASN A 145 2.73 -9.35 1.06
C ASN A 145 2.28 -9.04 2.49
N VAL A 146 1.86 -7.80 2.70
CA VAL A 146 1.35 -7.25 3.96
C VAL A 146 -0.14 -6.92 3.88
N SER A 147 -0.87 -7.47 2.91
CA SER A 147 -2.33 -7.36 2.89
C SER A 147 -2.93 -8.07 4.09
N SER A 148 -3.92 -7.43 4.74
CA SER A 148 -4.64 -8.04 5.84
C SER A 148 -5.44 -9.26 5.36
N SER A 149 -5.20 -10.42 5.97
CA SER A 149 -5.99 -11.63 5.69
C SER A 149 -7.38 -11.58 6.33
N LYS A 150 -7.57 -10.71 7.33
CA LYS A 150 -8.86 -10.52 8.00
C LYS A 150 -9.83 -9.74 7.13
N SER A 151 -9.42 -8.56 6.65
CA SER A 151 -10.24 -7.63 5.88
C SER A 151 -9.36 -6.58 5.21
N GLY A 152 -9.67 -6.18 3.99
CA GLY A 152 -8.96 -5.15 3.26
C GLY A 152 -8.90 -3.77 3.93
N HIS A 153 -9.82 -3.46 4.86
CA HIS A 153 -9.86 -2.18 5.58
C HIS A 153 -8.57 -1.85 6.36
N LEU A 154 -7.83 -2.86 6.84
CA LEU A 154 -6.62 -2.69 7.63
C LEU A 154 -5.32 -2.82 6.81
N SER A 155 -5.43 -3.03 5.50
CA SER A 155 -4.27 -3.28 4.64
C SER A 155 -3.28 -2.11 4.57
N PHE A 156 -3.70 -0.90 4.94
CA PHE A 156 -2.84 0.30 4.97
C PHE A 156 -2.37 0.71 6.38
N ASP A 157 -2.45 -0.17 7.36
CA ASP A 157 -1.86 0.04 8.67
C ASP A 157 -0.38 -0.37 8.62
N PHE A 158 0.49 0.52 8.12
CA PHE A 158 1.92 0.26 7.94
C PHE A 158 2.78 0.95 8.97
N PRO A 159 3.89 0.31 9.36
CA PRO A 159 4.87 0.90 10.26
C PRO A 159 5.87 1.82 9.55
N ILE A 160 5.42 2.66 8.60
CA ILE A 160 6.30 3.50 7.78
C ILE A 160 5.79 4.93 7.68
N ASN A 161 6.71 5.87 7.49
CA ASN A 161 6.45 7.27 7.20
C ASN A 161 6.67 7.55 5.71
N LEU A 162 6.14 8.65 5.19
CA LEU A 162 6.38 9.03 3.80
C LEU A 162 7.87 9.30 3.52
N SER A 163 8.64 9.77 4.52
CA SER A 163 10.08 9.99 4.39
C SER A 163 10.90 8.70 4.25
N ASP A 164 10.35 7.56 4.71
CA ASP A 164 11.00 6.25 4.59
C ASP A 164 10.93 5.69 3.17
N ILE A 165 10.02 6.22 2.33
CA ILE A 165 9.70 5.65 1.02
C ILE A 165 10.67 6.17 -0.02
N GLU A 166 11.29 5.24 -0.76
CA GLU A 166 12.06 5.52 -1.96
C GLU A 166 11.13 5.72 -3.17
N ARG A 167 10.17 4.80 -3.34
CA ARG A 167 9.13 4.87 -4.37
C ARG A 167 7.95 3.99 -4.04
N ILE A 168 6.81 4.29 -4.67
CA ILE A 168 5.64 3.42 -4.67
C ILE A 168 5.41 2.94 -6.10
N GLU A 169 5.29 1.65 -6.30
CA GLU A 169 4.98 1.02 -7.57
C GLU A 169 3.52 0.56 -7.56
N VAL A 170 2.71 1.11 -8.44
CA VAL A 170 1.31 0.74 -8.62
C VAL A 170 1.16 -0.08 -9.89
N LEU A 171 0.96 -1.39 -9.74
CA LEU A 171 0.61 -2.28 -10.83
C LEU A 171 -0.91 -2.31 -11.00
N ARG A 172 -1.37 -1.94 -12.17
CA ARG A 172 -2.78 -2.03 -12.54
C ARG A 172 -3.05 -3.31 -13.29
N GLY A 173 -4.23 -3.86 -13.08
CA GLY A 173 -4.64 -5.13 -13.66
C GLY A 173 -4.12 -6.36 -12.90
N PRO A 174 -4.64 -7.55 -13.23
CA PRO A 174 -4.35 -8.77 -12.51
C PRO A 174 -2.88 -9.13 -12.52
N SER A 175 -2.33 -9.39 -11.36
CA SER A 175 -0.90 -9.63 -11.16
C SER A 175 -0.63 -10.88 -10.31
N ALA A 176 -1.55 -11.86 -10.35
CA ALA A 176 -1.48 -13.09 -9.56
C ALA A 176 -0.21 -13.90 -9.82
N LEU A 177 0.27 -13.95 -11.06
CA LEU A 177 1.52 -14.63 -11.42
C LEU A 177 2.72 -14.05 -10.65
N ILE A 178 2.73 -12.73 -10.42
CA ILE A 178 3.85 -12.04 -9.79
C ILE A 178 3.71 -12.05 -8.27
N TYR A 179 2.54 -11.64 -7.76
CA TYR A 179 2.34 -11.34 -6.33
C TYR A 179 1.42 -12.32 -5.61
N GLY A 180 1.06 -13.43 -6.26
CA GLY A 180 0.23 -14.46 -5.66
C GLY A 180 -1.28 -14.18 -5.73
N THR A 181 -2.04 -15.06 -5.09
CA THR A 181 -3.49 -14.92 -4.97
C THR A 181 -3.85 -13.65 -4.20
N GLY A 182 -4.89 -12.94 -4.63
CA GLY A 182 -5.27 -11.62 -4.08
C GLY A 182 -4.89 -10.46 -4.98
N ALA A 183 -3.85 -10.56 -5.82
CA ALA A 183 -3.57 -9.57 -6.87
C ALA A 183 -4.57 -9.70 -8.03
N PHE A 184 -5.85 -9.56 -7.68
CA PHE A 184 -6.99 -9.79 -8.56
C PHE A 184 -7.19 -8.60 -9.52
N SER A 185 -7.20 -7.38 -9.01
CA SER A 185 -7.34 -6.14 -9.78
C SER A 185 -6.04 -5.34 -9.87
N GLY A 186 -5.03 -5.67 -9.07
CA GLY A 186 -3.73 -5.03 -9.08
C GLY A 186 -2.93 -5.22 -7.80
N ALA A 187 -1.80 -4.52 -7.73
CA ALA A 187 -0.92 -4.52 -6.56
C ALA A 187 -0.28 -3.14 -6.34
N ILE A 188 0.03 -2.83 -5.09
CA ILE A 188 0.77 -1.64 -4.68
C ILE A 188 1.97 -2.11 -3.89
N ASN A 189 3.19 -1.83 -4.40
CA ASN A 189 4.43 -2.19 -3.73
C ASN A 189 5.14 -0.93 -3.24
N ILE A 190 5.38 -0.86 -1.96
CA ILE A 190 6.04 0.26 -1.29
C ILE A 190 7.48 -0.15 -1.05
N ILE A 191 8.41 0.58 -1.65
CA ILE A 191 9.85 0.37 -1.54
C ILE A 191 10.42 1.42 -0.61
N THR A 192 11.11 0.98 0.44
CA THR A 192 11.74 1.86 1.42
C THR A 192 13.18 2.21 1.02
N LYS A 193 13.63 3.38 1.48
CA LYS A 193 14.99 3.87 1.25
C LYS A 193 16.01 3.01 1.99
N HIS A 194 17.07 2.69 1.28
CA HIS A 194 18.34 2.26 1.84
C HIS A 194 19.37 3.37 1.62
N SER A 195 20.23 3.63 2.59
CA SER A 195 21.25 4.67 2.48
C SER A 195 22.59 4.11 2.90
N ALA A 196 23.54 4.17 1.98
CA ALA A 196 24.95 3.88 2.28
C ALA A 196 25.63 5.04 3.03
N GLU A 197 24.99 6.20 3.12
CA GLU A 197 25.51 7.40 3.77
C GLU A 197 24.83 7.67 5.10
N THR A 198 25.58 8.29 6.02
CA THR A 198 25.01 8.77 7.28
C THR A 198 24.11 9.95 7.01
N SER A 199 22.88 9.88 7.45
CA SER A 199 21.88 10.93 7.27
C SER A 199 20.96 11.06 8.47
N LEU A 200 20.44 12.27 8.67
CA LEU A 200 19.44 12.57 9.69
C LEU A 200 18.34 13.40 9.06
N TYR A 201 17.10 12.98 9.26
CA TYR A 201 15.92 13.74 8.89
C TYR A 201 15.02 13.93 10.11
N ALA A 202 14.59 15.15 10.36
CA ALA A 202 13.63 15.49 11.41
C ALA A 202 12.56 16.41 10.84
N LYS A 203 11.27 16.18 11.18
CA LYS A 203 10.15 17.02 10.76
C LYS A 203 9.20 17.26 11.93
N ALA A 204 8.81 18.52 12.11
CA ALA A 204 7.71 18.90 12.99
C ALA A 204 6.57 19.48 12.15
N THR A 205 5.33 19.15 12.48
CA THR A 205 4.11 19.61 11.77
C THR A 205 3.09 20.11 12.77
N ALA A 206 2.42 21.21 12.44
CA ALA A 206 1.27 21.71 13.20
C ALA A 206 0.20 22.24 12.23
N GLY A 207 -1.08 22.22 12.63
CA GLY A 207 -2.14 22.68 11.75
C GLY A 207 -3.51 22.78 12.40
N MET A 208 -4.53 23.01 11.56
CA MET A 208 -5.92 23.08 11.99
C MET A 208 -6.33 21.79 12.74
N HIS A 209 -7.41 21.88 13.51
CA HIS A 209 -7.95 20.79 14.32
C HIS A 209 -6.93 20.20 15.32
N ARG A 210 -6.02 21.05 15.84
CA ARG A 210 -4.92 20.65 16.73
C ARG A 210 -4.04 19.55 16.13
N LEU A 211 -3.85 19.58 14.83
CA LEU A 211 -2.89 18.68 14.19
C LEU A 211 -1.50 18.92 14.76
N MET A 212 -0.86 17.88 15.24
CA MET A 212 0.53 17.88 15.69
C MET A 212 1.23 16.61 15.16
N GLY A 213 2.43 16.76 14.64
CA GLY A 213 3.25 15.68 14.15
C GLY A 213 4.73 15.88 14.44
N ALA A 214 5.42 14.81 14.76
CA ALA A 214 6.87 14.75 14.86
C ALA A 214 7.36 13.48 14.18
N GLU A 215 8.44 13.60 13.42
CA GLU A 215 9.06 12.51 12.69
C GLU A 215 10.57 12.64 12.77
N LEU A 216 11.26 11.51 13.00
CA LEU A 216 12.71 11.42 13.07
C LEU A 216 13.14 10.17 12.27
N ARG A 217 14.10 10.32 11.36
CA ARG A 217 14.74 9.22 10.65
C ARG A 217 16.25 9.42 10.69
N GLY A 218 16.97 8.40 11.15
CA GLY A 218 18.42 8.35 11.07
C GLY A 218 18.85 7.15 10.22
N ALA A 219 19.90 7.33 9.42
CA ALA A 219 20.57 6.25 8.72
C ALA A 219 22.09 6.33 8.95
N MET A 220 22.73 5.18 9.03
CA MET A 220 24.18 5.11 9.16
C MET A 220 24.73 3.79 8.62
N THR A 221 25.91 3.85 8.03
CA THR A 221 26.67 2.68 7.60
C THR A 221 27.72 2.34 8.62
N TRP A 222 27.76 1.07 9.03
CA TRP A 222 28.79 0.55 9.91
C TRP A 222 29.36 -0.76 9.33
N GLY A 223 30.59 -0.68 8.86
CA GLY A 223 31.26 -1.78 8.17
C GLY A 223 30.49 -2.20 6.91
N LYS A 224 29.95 -3.41 6.92
CA LYS A 224 29.15 -3.96 5.80
C LYS A 224 27.64 -3.77 5.98
N THR A 225 27.19 -3.09 7.04
CA THR A 225 25.77 -2.92 7.33
C THR A 225 25.33 -1.47 7.11
N GLU A 226 24.22 -1.31 6.40
CA GLU A 226 23.47 -0.07 6.29
C GLU A 226 22.29 -0.16 7.24
N ASN A 227 22.19 0.76 8.18
CA ASN A 227 21.16 0.74 9.21
C ASN A 227 20.31 2.00 9.13
N SER A 228 19.01 1.86 9.33
CA SER A 228 18.10 3.01 9.45
C SER A 228 17.07 2.77 10.56
N LEU A 229 16.71 3.85 11.26
CA LEU A 229 15.66 3.88 12.25
C LEU A 229 14.77 5.09 11.97
N SER A 230 13.47 4.86 11.87
CA SER A 230 12.46 5.89 11.69
C SER A 230 11.42 5.78 12.81
N LEU A 231 11.06 6.94 13.39
CA LEU A 231 10.07 7.06 14.45
C LEU A 231 9.15 8.22 14.13
N SER A 232 7.85 8.08 14.36
CA SER A 232 6.92 9.20 14.27
C SER A 232 5.74 9.11 15.23
N ARG A 233 5.18 10.27 15.54
CA ARG A 233 3.89 10.44 16.16
C ARG A 233 3.10 11.50 15.42
N ARG A 234 1.82 11.25 15.16
CA ARG A 234 0.88 12.23 14.62
C ARG A 234 -0.45 12.13 15.33
N SER A 235 -1.05 13.28 15.65
CA SER A 235 -2.33 13.35 16.34
C SER A 235 -3.15 14.56 15.89
N SER A 236 -4.47 14.46 16.01
CA SER A 236 -5.41 15.56 15.78
C SER A 236 -6.62 15.41 16.71
N ALA A 237 -7.25 16.53 17.06
CA ALA A 237 -8.54 16.51 17.76
C ALA A 237 -9.73 16.16 16.85
N GLY A 238 -9.49 16.04 15.54
CA GLY A 238 -10.50 15.72 14.54
C GLY A 238 -11.27 16.94 14.03
N TYR A 239 -11.74 16.87 12.78
CA TYR A 239 -12.48 17.94 12.09
C TYR A 239 -13.97 17.94 12.40
N ARG A 240 -14.48 16.89 13.04
CA ARG A 240 -15.85 16.77 13.56
C ARG A 240 -15.86 15.91 14.83
N THR A 241 -16.99 15.82 15.52
CA THR A 241 -17.13 15.00 16.73
C THR A 241 -16.70 13.58 16.48
N ASN A 242 -15.90 13.01 17.40
CA ASN A 242 -15.41 11.61 17.36
C ASN A 242 -14.69 11.26 16.05
N THR A 243 -13.76 12.16 15.62
CA THR A 243 -12.81 11.90 14.52
C THR A 243 -11.38 12.25 14.93
N ASP A 244 -11.14 12.30 16.25
CA ASP A 244 -9.82 12.42 16.84
C ASP A 244 -8.97 11.18 16.53
N TYR A 245 -7.67 11.38 16.42
CA TYR A 245 -6.77 10.25 16.19
C TYR A 245 -5.38 10.47 16.79
N GLU A 246 -4.71 9.35 17.01
CA GLU A 246 -3.31 9.26 17.37
C GLU A 246 -2.66 8.09 16.63
N ILE A 247 -1.55 8.35 15.94
CA ILE A 247 -0.83 7.38 15.10
C ILE A 247 0.64 7.39 15.50
N TYR A 248 1.21 6.19 15.74
CA TYR A 248 2.63 5.98 15.99
C TYR A 248 3.19 5.03 14.94
N ASN A 249 4.39 5.33 14.44
CA ASN A 249 5.16 4.44 13.59
C ASN A 249 6.58 4.29 14.14
N ALA A 250 7.13 3.09 14.02
CA ALA A 250 8.53 2.80 14.24
C ALA A 250 8.98 1.77 13.20
N LEU A 251 10.08 2.04 12.51
CA LEU A 251 10.68 1.15 11.53
C LEU A 251 12.19 1.09 11.73
N TRP A 252 12.72 -0.10 11.93
CA TRP A 252 14.16 -0.38 11.88
C TRP A 252 14.47 -1.31 10.72
N GLN A 253 15.49 -0.95 9.96
CA GLN A 253 15.96 -1.74 8.82
C GLN A 253 17.48 -1.86 8.87
N THR A 254 17.97 -3.02 8.50
CA THR A 254 19.41 -3.28 8.34
C THR A 254 19.63 -4.05 7.06
N ARG A 255 20.48 -3.53 6.19
CA ARG A 255 21.00 -4.25 5.02
C ARG A 255 22.42 -4.71 5.31
N LEU A 256 22.67 -5.99 5.15
CA LEU A 256 24.01 -6.59 5.18
C LEU A 256 24.50 -6.77 3.74
N ASN A 257 25.52 -6.02 3.36
CA ASN A 257 26.20 -6.15 2.08
C ASN A 257 27.20 -7.30 2.14
N LEU A 258 27.00 -8.33 1.33
CA LEU A 258 27.81 -9.52 1.21
C LEU A 258 28.72 -9.44 -0.03
N PRO A 259 29.76 -10.29 -0.17
CA PRO A 259 30.56 -10.36 -1.38
C PRO A 259 29.72 -10.66 -2.63
N ALA A 260 30.22 -10.25 -3.82
CA ALA A 260 29.60 -10.47 -5.12
C ALA A 260 28.18 -9.86 -5.22
N GLU A 261 28.00 -8.63 -4.69
CA GLU A 261 26.74 -7.86 -4.72
C GLU A 261 25.55 -8.57 -4.06
N ASN A 262 25.80 -9.60 -3.27
CA ASN A 262 24.77 -10.24 -2.48
C ASN A 262 24.32 -9.34 -1.32
N LYS A 263 23.05 -9.45 -0.93
CA LYS A 263 22.45 -8.61 0.12
C LYS A 263 21.50 -9.42 0.98
N MET A 264 21.42 -9.04 2.25
CA MET A 264 20.38 -9.53 3.16
C MET A 264 19.75 -8.33 3.87
N ASP A 265 18.44 -8.22 3.77
CA ASP A 265 17.64 -7.16 4.37
C ASP A 265 16.85 -7.72 5.55
N LEU A 266 17.04 -7.15 6.73
CA LEU A 266 16.23 -7.36 7.93
C LEU A 266 15.36 -6.13 8.16
N GLN A 267 14.10 -6.33 8.49
CA GLN A 267 13.14 -5.28 8.78
C GLN A 267 12.31 -5.63 10.01
N LEU A 268 12.16 -4.67 10.92
CA LEU A 268 11.24 -4.72 12.05
C LEU A 268 10.42 -3.44 12.09
N GLY A 269 9.10 -3.57 12.14
CA GLY A 269 8.20 -2.43 12.14
C GLY A 269 7.08 -2.55 13.17
N TYR A 270 6.64 -1.40 13.70
CA TYR A 270 5.50 -1.25 14.60
C TYR A 270 4.66 -0.05 14.19
N ASN A 271 3.36 -0.25 14.08
CA ASN A 271 2.36 0.80 13.89
C ASN A 271 1.28 0.67 14.97
N GLU A 272 0.82 1.78 15.49
CA GLU A 272 -0.35 1.85 16.37
C GLU A 272 -1.24 3.01 15.95
N LYS A 273 -2.54 2.77 15.85
CA LYS A 273 -3.56 3.79 15.59
C LYS A 273 -4.67 3.71 16.62
N LYS A 274 -5.06 4.85 17.14
CA LYS A 274 -6.21 5.04 18.02
C LYS A 274 -7.07 6.15 17.45
N PHE A 275 -8.33 5.89 17.16
CA PHE A 275 -9.15 6.91 16.51
C PHE A 275 -10.65 6.77 16.77
N GLY A 276 -11.31 7.92 16.83
CA GLY A 276 -12.76 8.01 16.75
C GLY A 276 -13.22 7.69 15.32
N ALA A 277 -14.13 6.74 15.20
CA ALA A 277 -14.61 6.20 13.92
C ALA A 277 -16.06 6.63 13.66
N ASN A 278 -16.34 7.94 13.71
CA ASN A 278 -17.69 8.48 13.59
C ASN A 278 -18.40 7.99 12.33
N SER A 279 -19.40 7.14 12.50
CA SER A 279 -20.26 6.60 11.43
C SER A 279 -19.53 5.74 10.38
N PHE A 280 -18.32 5.23 10.65
CA PHE A 280 -17.52 4.48 9.66
C PHE A 280 -18.23 3.24 9.13
N TYR A 281 -18.92 2.51 10.02
CA TYR A 281 -19.59 1.25 9.67
C TYR A 281 -21.11 1.34 9.81
N SER A 282 -21.62 2.35 10.54
CA SER A 282 -23.05 2.58 10.71
C SER A 282 -23.35 4.02 11.12
N ALA A 283 -24.16 4.71 10.35
CA ALA A 283 -24.62 6.07 10.69
C ALA A 283 -25.46 6.12 11.99
N LYS A 284 -26.03 4.98 12.41
CA LYS A 284 -26.80 4.87 13.67
C LYS A 284 -25.91 5.02 14.91
N TYR A 285 -24.63 4.72 14.80
CA TYR A 285 -23.66 4.77 15.91
C TYR A 285 -22.53 5.74 15.59
N PRO A 286 -22.68 7.05 15.88
CA PRO A 286 -21.63 8.06 15.58
C PRO A 286 -20.44 8.01 16.54
N ASN A 287 -20.54 7.28 17.65
CA ASN A 287 -19.51 7.19 18.68
C ASN A 287 -18.69 5.89 18.60
N GLN A 288 -18.46 5.37 17.39
CA GLN A 288 -17.58 4.22 17.19
C GLN A 288 -16.13 4.60 17.47
N TYR A 289 -15.34 3.62 17.89
CA TYR A 289 -13.91 3.80 18.16
C TYR A 289 -13.13 2.58 17.70
N GLU A 290 -11.91 2.79 17.26
CA GLU A 290 -11.02 1.71 16.82
C GLU A 290 -9.61 1.92 17.32
N HIS A 291 -8.99 0.82 17.77
CA HIS A 291 -7.61 0.74 18.17
C HIS A 291 -6.95 -0.42 17.41
N THR A 292 -6.01 -0.10 16.54
CA THR A 292 -5.26 -1.08 15.76
C THR A 292 -3.78 -1.04 16.12
N GLN A 293 -3.12 -2.20 16.05
CA GLN A 293 -1.66 -2.32 16.15
C GLN A 293 -1.18 -3.29 15.08
N ARG A 294 -0.03 -3.01 14.51
CA ARG A 294 0.63 -3.90 13.58
C ARG A 294 2.10 -4.06 13.87
N MET A 295 2.59 -5.29 13.79
CA MET A 295 3.99 -5.64 13.90
C MET A 295 4.40 -6.43 12.65
N ILE A 296 5.52 -6.05 12.06
CA ILE A 296 6.09 -6.74 10.90
C ILE A 296 7.55 -7.07 11.23
N ALA A 297 7.94 -8.33 10.98
CA ALA A 297 9.31 -8.76 10.99
C ALA A 297 9.60 -9.54 9.72
N SER A 298 10.70 -9.23 9.04
CA SER A 298 11.05 -9.94 7.80
C SER A 298 12.55 -10.01 7.58
N LEU A 299 12.98 -11.09 6.95
CA LEU A 299 14.33 -11.28 6.44
C LEU A 299 14.23 -11.68 4.97
N ARG A 300 14.91 -10.95 4.12
CA ARG A 300 14.98 -11.20 2.69
C ARG A 300 16.43 -11.27 2.24
N GLY A 301 16.75 -12.25 1.40
CA GLY A 301 18.04 -12.35 0.71
C GLY A 301 17.91 -11.94 -0.76
N ASP A 302 18.99 -11.44 -1.31
CA ASP A 302 19.22 -11.26 -2.73
C ASP A 302 20.61 -11.82 -3.02
N LEU A 303 20.65 -13.10 -3.44
CA LEU A 303 21.82 -13.94 -3.43
C LEU A 303 22.07 -14.57 -4.79
N GLY A 304 23.33 -14.70 -5.19
CA GLY A 304 23.71 -15.37 -6.42
C GLY A 304 24.54 -14.51 -7.34
N GLY A 305 24.50 -14.79 -8.62
CA GLY A 305 25.27 -14.11 -9.66
C GLY A 305 24.43 -13.81 -10.90
N GLU A 306 25.07 -13.49 -12.02
CA GLU A 306 24.39 -13.05 -13.24
C GLU A 306 23.44 -14.12 -13.84
N ARG A 307 23.79 -15.42 -13.75
CA ARG A 307 22.98 -16.50 -14.33
C ARG A 307 21.89 -17.03 -13.42
N LEU A 308 22.18 -17.10 -12.12
CA LEU A 308 21.21 -17.62 -11.14
C LEU A 308 21.16 -16.66 -9.95
N ARG A 309 19.99 -16.09 -9.68
CA ARG A 309 19.73 -15.24 -8.55
C ARG A 309 18.59 -15.80 -7.71
N LEU A 310 18.82 -15.90 -6.40
CA LEU A 310 17.89 -16.46 -5.43
C LEU A 310 17.43 -15.37 -4.47
N LEU A 311 16.11 -15.25 -4.28
CA LEU A 311 15.48 -14.28 -3.39
C LEU A 311 14.70 -15.03 -2.29
N PRO A 312 15.38 -15.63 -1.29
CA PRO A 312 14.69 -16.21 -0.14
C PRO A 312 14.06 -15.13 0.72
N THR A 313 12.88 -15.41 1.28
CA THR A 313 12.14 -14.49 2.14
C THR A 313 11.48 -15.27 3.26
N ILE A 314 11.57 -14.78 4.49
CA ILE A 314 10.75 -15.20 5.62
C ILE A 314 10.15 -13.97 6.28
N TYR A 315 8.90 -14.07 6.72
CA TYR A 315 8.24 -12.95 7.39
C TYR A 315 7.21 -13.40 8.41
N TRP A 316 6.96 -12.50 9.34
CA TRP A 316 5.86 -12.53 10.28
C TRP A 316 5.18 -11.17 10.30
N ASP A 317 3.86 -11.17 10.19
CA ASP A 317 3.02 -9.99 10.22
C ASP A 317 1.89 -10.25 11.20
N ARG A 318 1.76 -9.40 12.22
CA ARG A 318 0.75 -9.49 13.26
C ARG A 318 -0.09 -8.23 13.28
N GLU A 319 -1.40 -8.41 13.22
CA GLU A 319 -2.40 -7.37 13.37
C GLU A 319 -3.16 -7.60 14.69
N TYR A 320 -3.38 -6.54 15.43
CA TYR A 320 -4.33 -6.46 16.53
C TYR A 320 -5.39 -5.43 16.17
N ASP A 321 -6.65 -5.74 16.49
CA ASP A 321 -7.81 -4.91 16.22
C ASP A 321 -8.78 -4.98 17.40
N CYS A 322 -9.11 -3.80 17.92
CA CYS A 322 -10.18 -3.61 18.90
C CYS A 322 -11.15 -2.56 18.37
N PHE A 323 -12.32 -3.00 17.95
CA PHE A 323 -13.41 -2.13 17.54
C PHE A 323 -14.45 -2.01 18.65
N GLU A 324 -14.91 -0.79 18.94
CA GLU A 324 -15.98 -0.47 19.88
C GLU A 324 -17.15 0.16 19.13
N LEU A 325 -18.32 -0.46 19.18
CA LEU A 325 -19.53 0.09 18.55
C LEU A 325 -19.97 1.39 19.23
N VAL A 326 -19.77 1.48 20.55
CA VAL A 326 -19.95 2.69 21.35
C VAL A 326 -18.70 2.89 22.21
N ARG A 327 -17.95 3.93 21.93
CA ARG A 327 -16.65 4.26 22.55
C ARG A 327 -16.70 4.21 24.08
N GLY A 328 -15.74 3.50 24.67
CA GLY A 328 -15.63 3.34 26.12
C GLY A 328 -16.60 2.35 26.73
N THR A 329 -17.31 1.56 25.93
CA THR A 329 -18.21 0.51 26.40
C THR A 329 -17.85 -0.86 25.84
N THR A 330 -18.29 -1.93 26.50
CA THR A 330 -18.12 -3.30 26.01
C THR A 330 -19.22 -3.73 25.03
N PHE A 331 -20.22 -2.87 24.79
CA PHE A 331 -21.32 -3.17 23.89
C PHE A 331 -20.86 -3.22 22.43
N GLY A 332 -21.04 -4.36 21.79
CA GLY A 332 -20.66 -4.55 20.39
C GLY A 332 -19.15 -4.51 20.15
N GLN A 333 -18.33 -4.81 21.15
CA GLN A 333 -16.87 -4.81 21.06
C GLN A 333 -16.35 -6.03 20.30
N ASN A 334 -15.42 -5.80 19.38
CA ASN A 334 -14.71 -6.85 18.65
C ASN A 334 -13.23 -6.81 19.02
N HIS A 335 -12.66 -7.99 19.27
CA HIS A 335 -11.24 -8.16 19.53
C HIS A 335 -10.68 -9.25 18.64
N HIS A 336 -9.67 -8.94 17.85
CA HIS A 336 -9.00 -9.89 16.98
C HIS A 336 -7.49 -9.73 17.01
N ILE A 337 -6.80 -10.84 16.92
CA ILE A 337 -5.37 -10.93 16.62
C ILE A 337 -5.25 -11.82 15.40
N VAL A 338 -4.59 -11.31 14.37
CA VAL A 338 -4.26 -12.06 13.16
C VAL A 338 -2.75 -12.21 13.10
N ASN A 339 -2.26 -13.41 12.82
CA ASN A 339 -0.86 -13.66 12.53
C ASN A 339 -0.74 -14.28 11.13
N ASN A 340 0.14 -13.72 10.33
CA ASN A 340 0.53 -14.24 9.03
C ASN A 340 2.01 -14.62 9.10
N TYR A 341 2.34 -15.88 8.81
CA TYR A 341 3.71 -16.38 8.73
C TYR A 341 3.97 -16.81 7.29
N GLY A 342 5.03 -16.33 6.69
CA GLY A 342 5.36 -16.66 5.32
C GLY A 342 6.81 -17.07 5.14
N ALA A 343 7.03 -18.02 4.23
CA ALA A 343 8.33 -18.39 3.72
C ALA A 343 8.25 -18.54 2.20
N GLY A 344 9.15 -17.89 1.49
CA GLY A 344 9.16 -17.87 0.02
C GLY A 344 10.57 -17.97 -0.55
N LEU A 345 10.63 -18.43 -1.77
CA LEU A 345 11.85 -18.45 -2.58
C LEU A 345 11.49 -18.10 -4.02
N ILE A 346 12.19 -17.14 -4.61
CA ILE A 346 12.18 -16.86 -6.04
C ILE A 346 13.57 -17.20 -6.58
N ALA A 347 13.64 -17.96 -7.68
CA ALA A 347 14.86 -18.28 -8.39
C ALA A 347 14.75 -17.76 -9.84
N ASN A 348 15.61 -16.83 -10.20
CA ASN A 348 15.73 -16.27 -11.54
C ASN A 348 16.93 -16.88 -12.24
N TYR A 349 16.70 -17.55 -13.37
CA TYR A 349 17.73 -18.15 -14.19
C TYR A 349 17.77 -17.49 -15.57
N SER A 350 18.87 -16.82 -15.86
CA SER A 350 19.14 -16.15 -17.15
C SER A 350 19.92 -17.07 -18.06
N SER A 351 19.43 -17.26 -19.29
CA SER A 351 20.01 -18.09 -20.32
C SER A 351 19.96 -17.40 -21.69
N LEU A 352 20.54 -18.03 -22.72
CA LEU A 352 20.43 -17.56 -24.11
C LEU A 352 18.99 -17.58 -24.64
N LEU A 353 18.11 -18.39 -24.03
CA LEU A 353 16.70 -18.49 -24.41
C LEU A 353 15.81 -17.46 -23.69
N GLY A 354 16.39 -16.65 -22.78
CA GLY A 354 15.67 -15.70 -21.97
C GLY A 354 15.80 -15.97 -20.47
N THR A 355 14.93 -15.36 -19.67
CA THR A 355 14.92 -15.49 -18.22
C THR A 355 13.76 -16.39 -17.78
N THR A 356 14.08 -17.44 -17.03
CA THR A 356 13.11 -18.33 -16.38
C THR A 356 13.06 -18.00 -14.89
N THR A 357 11.87 -17.75 -14.38
CA THR A 357 11.63 -17.49 -12.97
C THR A 357 10.77 -18.59 -12.36
N LEU A 358 11.28 -19.21 -11.30
CA LEU A 358 10.54 -20.11 -10.43
C LEU A 358 10.25 -19.41 -9.12
N GLY A 359 9.02 -19.51 -8.62
CA GLY A 359 8.64 -18.97 -7.31
C GLY A 359 7.88 -20.00 -6.50
N GLY A 360 8.13 -20.03 -5.19
CA GLY A 360 7.37 -20.81 -4.23
C GLY A 360 7.08 -19.99 -2.99
N GLU A 361 5.89 -20.10 -2.43
CA GLU A 361 5.51 -19.47 -1.17
C GLU A 361 4.63 -20.41 -0.36
N LEU A 362 4.92 -20.49 0.92
CA LEU A 362 4.09 -21.06 1.98
C LEU A 362 3.65 -19.94 2.91
N ARG A 363 2.34 -19.73 3.05
CA ARG A 363 1.76 -18.74 3.95
C ARG A 363 0.76 -19.40 4.88
N TYR A 364 1.01 -19.32 6.18
CA TYR A 364 0.09 -19.74 7.23
C TYR A 364 -0.55 -18.50 7.85
N GLU A 365 -1.87 -18.50 7.91
CA GLU A 365 -2.70 -17.41 8.43
C GLU A 365 -3.54 -17.95 9.58
N GLU A 366 -3.56 -17.23 10.70
CA GLU A 366 -4.39 -17.56 11.84
C GLU A 366 -5.09 -16.32 12.40
N VAL A 367 -6.28 -16.51 12.95
CA VAL A 367 -7.03 -15.49 13.68
C VAL A 367 -7.48 -16.01 15.02
N ILE A 368 -7.35 -15.18 16.05
CA ILE A 368 -7.84 -15.43 17.40
C ILE A 368 -8.71 -14.22 17.77
N GLY A 369 -9.95 -14.43 18.22
CA GLY A 369 -10.82 -13.32 18.55
C GLY A 369 -12.15 -13.75 19.17
N ASN A 370 -13.09 -12.81 19.23
CA ASN A 370 -14.44 -13.07 19.73
C ASN A 370 -15.50 -13.24 18.62
N LYS A 371 -15.17 -12.88 17.36
CA LYS A 371 -16.13 -12.93 16.23
C LYS A 371 -15.71 -13.89 15.11
N LEU A 372 -14.42 -14.16 14.95
CA LEU A 372 -13.86 -14.91 13.84
C LEU A 372 -13.38 -16.30 14.26
N GLY A 373 -13.69 -17.31 13.47
CA GLY A 373 -13.29 -18.70 13.68
C GLY A 373 -14.31 -19.55 14.44
N THR A 374 -13.89 -20.76 14.81
CA THR A 374 -14.67 -21.72 15.57
C THR A 374 -14.38 -21.60 17.07
N PRO A 375 -15.32 -22.01 17.97
CA PRO A 375 -15.11 -21.94 19.40
C PRO A 375 -13.85 -22.67 19.88
N ARG A 376 -13.09 -22.05 20.78
CA ARG A 376 -11.90 -22.66 21.40
C ARG A 376 -12.29 -23.52 22.60
N ALA A 377 -11.62 -24.66 22.76
CA ALA A 377 -11.82 -25.52 23.92
C ALA A 377 -11.42 -24.82 25.25
N LYS A 378 -10.49 -23.89 25.21
CA LYS A 378 -10.04 -23.09 26.35
C LYS A 378 -10.04 -21.62 25.96
N PRO A 379 -11.15 -20.90 26.14
CA PRO A 379 -11.22 -19.48 25.87
C PRO A 379 -10.40 -18.68 26.90
N GLU A 380 -9.81 -17.58 26.46
CA GLU A 380 -9.07 -16.63 27.31
C GLU A 380 -9.62 -15.22 27.08
N SER A 381 -10.33 -14.64 28.08
CA SER A 381 -10.92 -13.29 27.98
C SER A 381 -11.75 -13.13 26.70
N TYR A 382 -11.42 -12.16 25.86
CA TYR A 382 -12.10 -11.89 24.60
C TYR A 382 -11.78 -12.92 23.49
N TYR A 383 -10.75 -13.76 23.65
CA TYR A 383 -10.24 -14.66 22.63
C TYR A 383 -10.91 -16.04 22.71
N THR A 384 -12.19 -16.07 22.35
CA THR A 384 -13.06 -17.25 22.49
C THR A 384 -13.10 -18.14 21.26
N LYS A 385 -12.63 -17.62 20.10
CA LYS A 385 -12.64 -18.32 18.81
C LYS A 385 -11.24 -18.38 18.19
N PHE A 386 -11.05 -19.34 17.30
CA PHE A 386 -9.80 -19.53 16.53
C PHE A 386 -10.13 -20.03 15.13
N GLY A 387 -9.39 -19.52 14.15
CA GLY A 387 -9.43 -20.01 12.78
C GLY A 387 -8.03 -19.96 12.16
N SER A 388 -7.74 -20.84 11.21
CA SER A 388 -6.48 -20.84 10.48
C SER A 388 -6.62 -21.45 9.10
N ARG A 389 -5.72 -21.06 8.21
CA ARG A 389 -5.55 -21.67 6.88
C ARG A 389 -4.11 -21.61 6.43
N THR A 390 -3.76 -22.53 5.52
CA THR A 390 -2.47 -22.54 4.85
C THR A 390 -2.65 -22.36 3.36
N ASN A 391 -1.89 -21.44 2.79
CA ASN A 391 -1.80 -21.20 1.36
C ASN A 391 -0.45 -21.69 0.87
N VAL A 392 -0.44 -22.47 -0.23
CA VAL A 392 0.77 -22.88 -0.93
C VAL A 392 0.66 -22.42 -2.37
N SER A 393 1.67 -21.73 -2.86
CA SER A 393 1.72 -21.31 -4.25
C SER A 393 3.07 -21.64 -4.89
N LEU A 394 3.02 -22.07 -6.15
CA LEU A 394 4.17 -22.31 -7.00
C LEU A 394 3.96 -21.58 -8.33
N SER A 395 4.95 -20.88 -8.81
CA SER A 395 4.87 -20.14 -10.08
C SER A 395 6.04 -20.47 -10.98
N LEU A 396 5.76 -20.49 -12.27
CA LEU A 396 6.73 -20.57 -13.34
C LEU A 396 6.43 -19.46 -14.35
N GLU A 397 7.42 -18.67 -14.68
CA GLU A 397 7.37 -17.64 -15.72
C GLU A 397 8.61 -17.76 -16.61
N HIS A 398 8.43 -17.57 -17.91
CA HIS A 398 9.53 -17.45 -18.85
C HIS A 398 9.36 -16.20 -19.69
N THR A 399 10.40 -15.39 -19.76
CA THR A 399 10.45 -14.13 -20.51
C THR A 399 11.53 -14.20 -21.57
N VAL A 400 11.16 -13.94 -22.82
CA VAL A 400 12.04 -13.94 -23.99
C VAL A 400 12.07 -12.55 -24.60
N LYS A 401 13.27 -12.06 -24.93
CA LYS A 401 13.48 -10.82 -25.67
C LYS A 401 13.96 -11.15 -27.09
N LEU A 402 13.15 -10.80 -28.08
CA LEU A 402 13.38 -11.08 -29.50
C LEU A 402 13.36 -9.74 -30.28
N ASP A 403 14.51 -9.14 -30.52
CA ASP A 403 14.66 -7.83 -31.17
C ASP A 403 13.70 -6.79 -30.53
N LYS A 404 12.60 -6.46 -31.20
CA LYS A 404 11.59 -5.48 -30.77
C LYS A 404 10.48 -6.07 -29.90
N TRP A 405 10.50 -7.36 -29.61
CA TRP A 405 9.46 -8.06 -28.87
C TRP A 405 9.97 -8.52 -27.51
N LEU A 406 9.22 -8.25 -26.47
CA LEU A 406 9.39 -8.88 -25.16
C LEU A 406 8.12 -9.69 -24.88
N ILE A 407 8.27 -11.01 -24.74
CA ILE A 407 7.15 -11.93 -24.53
C ILE A 407 7.37 -12.62 -23.20
N SER A 408 6.39 -12.55 -22.30
CA SER A 408 6.38 -13.29 -21.05
C SER A 408 5.15 -14.16 -20.95
N ALA A 409 5.34 -15.43 -20.57
CA ALA A 409 4.26 -16.37 -20.33
C ALA A 409 4.55 -17.19 -19.06
N GLY A 410 3.49 -17.48 -18.30
CA GLY A 410 3.66 -18.23 -17.07
C GLY A 410 2.34 -18.64 -16.43
N THR A 411 2.45 -19.32 -15.30
CA THR A 411 1.29 -19.73 -14.50
C THR A 411 1.66 -19.76 -13.01
N LEU A 412 0.68 -19.43 -12.17
CA LEU A 412 0.72 -19.67 -10.73
C LEU A 412 -0.20 -20.85 -10.42
N MET A 413 0.31 -21.86 -9.72
CA MET A 413 -0.48 -22.92 -9.09
C MET A 413 -0.71 -22.54 -7.63
N SER A 414 -1.95 -22.59 -7.16
CA SER A 414 -2.33 -22.29 -5.79
C SER A 414 -3.16 -23.39 -5.17
N HIS A 415 -2.91 -23.66 -3.88
CA HIS A 415 -3.67 -24.57 -3.03
C HIS A 415 -3.95 -23.89 -1.68
N ASN A 416 -5.17 -24.09 -1.16
CA ASN A 416 -5.59 -23.59 0.14
C ASN A 416 -6.28 -24.70 0.93
N THR A 417 -5.96 -24.83 2.21
CA THR A 417 -6.45 -25.91 3.08
C THR A 417 -7.93 -25.82 3.45
N LEU A 418 -8.56 -24.66 3.33
CA LEU A 418 -10.00 -24.49 3.60
C LEU A 418 -10.87 -24.74 2.36
N LEU A 419 -10.26 -24.75 1.19
CA LEU A 419 -10.96 -25.03 -0.06
C LEU A 419 -10.79 -26.51 -0.40
N SER A 420 -11.83 -27.15 -0.86
CA SER A 420 -11.98 -28.59 -1.13
C SER A 420 -10.83 -29.26 -1.94
N GLY A 421 -9.58 -29.10 -1.49
CA GLY A 421 -8.39 -29.86 -1.91
C GLY A 421 -7.94 -29.68 -3.37
N LYS A 422 -8.49 -28.73 -4.11
CA LYS A 422 -8.18 -28.53 -5.53
C LYS A 422 -7.02 -27.56 -5.73
N TYR A 423 -6.12 -27.91 -6.64
CA TYR A 423 -5.13 -26.97 -7.18
C TYR A 423 -5.78 -26.05 -8.22
N THR A 424 -5.48 -24.77 -8.15
CA THR A 424 -5.95 -23.78 -9.12
C THR A 424 -4.78 -23.24 -9.92
N PHE A 425 -4.92 -23.19 -11.25
CA PHE A 425 -3.92 -22.64 -12.16
C PHE A 425 -4.36 -21.27 -12.67
N LEU A 426 -3.45 -20.31 -12.60
CA LEU A 426 -3.66 -18.90 -12.95
C LEU A 426 -2.65 -18.51 -14.04
N PRO A 427 -2.92 -18.84 -15.32
CA PRO A 427 -2.05 -18.49 -16.43
C PRO A 427 -2.07 -16.99 -16.73
N SER A 428 -0.95 -16.49 -17.28
CA SER A 428 -0.79 -15.13 -17.77
C SER A 428 0.14 -15.13 -18.98
N VAL A 429 -0.20 -14.32 -19.98
CA VAL A 429 0.64 -14.05 -21.15
C VAL A 429 0.67 -12.55 -21.37
N SER A 430 1.84 -12.00 -21.62
CA SER A 430 2.03 -10.59 -21.98
C SER A 430 3.03 -10.44 -23.12
N VAL A 431 2.75 -9.49 -23.98
CA VAL A 431 3.58 -9.15 -25.13
C VAL A 431 3.80 -7.66 -25.12
N ASN A 432 5.06 -7.22 -25.22
CA ASN A 432 5.43 -5.84 -25.40
C ASN A 432 6.19 -5.69 -26.73
N TYR A 433 5.71 -4.81 -27.59
CA TYR A 433 6.28 -4.52 -28.91
C TYR A 433 6.83 -3.11 -28.96
N HIS A 434 8.11 -2.96 -29.25
CA HIS A 434 8.85 -1.70 -29.39
C HIS A 434 9.21 -1.44 -30.85
N PRO A 435 8.29 -0.88 -31.68
CA PRO A 435 8.62 -0.57 -33.08
C PRO A 435 9.73 0.45 -33.20
N LEU A 436 9.77 1.41 -32.28
CA LEU A 436 10.72 2.51 -32.15
C LEU A 436 11.05 2.70 -30.66
N ASP A 437 12.20 3.27 -30.33
CA ASP A 437 12.67 3.51 -28.95
C ASP A 437 11.69 4.31 -28.08
N ARG A 438 10.87 5.16 -28.71
CA ARG A 438 9.90 6.05 -28.03
C ARG A 438 8.52 5.43 -27.85
N TRP A 439 8.22 4.33 -28.56
CA TRP A 439 6.89 3.70 -28.56
C TRP A 439 6.95 2.28 -28.00
N SER A 440 6.00 1.99 -27.15
CA SER A 440 5.77 0.64 -26.63
C SER A 440 4.28 0.31 -26.69
N PHE A 441 3.96 -0.85 -27.26
CA PHE A 441 2.60 -1.38 -27.33
C PHE A 441 2.54 -2.68 -26.54
N VAL A 442 1.71 -2.72 -25.51
CA VAL A 442 1.60 -3.87 -24.62
C VAL A 442 0.21 -4.49 -24.76
N ALA A 443 0.16 -5.82 -24.85
CA ALA A 443 -1.07 -6.59 -24.71
C ALA A 443 -0.87 -7.67 -23.64
N THR A 444 -1.82 -7.79 -22.72
CA THR A 444 -1.76 -8.74 -21.62
C THR A 444 -3.10 -9.45 -21.46
N TRP A 445 -3.06 -10.77 -21.31
CA TRP A 445 -4.17 -11.58 -20.82
C TRP A 445 -3.74 -12.34 -19.58
N SER A 446 -4.62 -12.40 -18.57
CA SER A 446 -4.34 -13.13 -17.35
C SER A 446 -5.61 -13.65 -16.68
N ARG A 447 -5.47 -14.78 -15.99
CA ARG A 447 -6.46 -15.27 -15.03
C ARG A 447 -5.98 -14.99 -13.62
N SER A 448 -6.86 -14.49 -12.76
CA SER A 448 -6.58 -14.20 -11.36
C SER A 448 -7.61 -14.85 -10.43
N MET A 449 -7.27 -14.91 -9.14
CA MET A 449 -8.11 -15.48 -8.09
C MET A 449 -7.97 -14.67 -6.81
N ARG A 450 -9.06 -14.50 -6.07
CA ARG A 450 -9.05 -14.05 -4.68
C ARG A 450 -9.66 -15.13 -3.79
N LEU A 451 -8.97 -15.41 -2.68
CA LEU A 451 -9.51 -16.26 -1.62
C LEU A 451 -10.48 -15.44 -0.75
N PRO A 452 -11.55 -16.04 -0.20
CA PRO A 452 -12.37 -15.38 0.81
C PRO A 452 -11.51 -14.86 1.95
N THR A 453 -11.81 -13.68 2.49
CA THR A 453 -11.16 -13.17 3.70
C THR A 453 -11.58 -13.95 4.94
N LEU A 454 -10.88 -13.79 6.06
CA LEU A 454 -11.27 -14.44 7.31
C LEU A 454 -12.62 -13.88 7.82
N ASN A 455 -12.94 -12.61 7.47
CA ASN A 455 -14.26 -12.04 7.71
C ASN A 455 -15.35 -12.74 6.89
N ASP A 456 -15.11 -12.92 5.58
CA ASP A 456 -16.09 -13.60 4.71
C ASP A 456 -16.42 -15.00 5.22
N LEU A 457 -15.41 -15.71 5.75
CA LEU A 457 -15.52 -17.10 6.19
C LEU A 457 -16.18 -17.27 7.57
N TRP A 458 -16.03 -16.29 8.49
CA TRP A 458 -16.35 -16.54 9.88
C TRP A 458 -17.04 -15.40 10.63
N TYR A 459 -17.13 -14.18 10.04
CA TYR A 459 -17.69 -13.04 10.77
C TYR A 459 -19.18 -13.19 11.01
N THR A 460 -19.60 -13.05 12.27
CA THR A 460 -21.00 -13.07 12.66
C THR A 460 -21.26 -12.07 13.76
N ASP A 461 -22.29 -11.24 13.56
CA ASP A 461 -22.86 -10.33 14.52
C ASP A 461 -24.40 -10.25 14.31
N PRO A 462 -25.17 -9.42 15.04
CA PRO A 462 -26.63 -9.32 14.86
C PRO A 462 -27.10 -8.91 13.46
N VAL A 463 -26.25 -8.28 12.66
CA VAL A 463 -26.58 -7.77 11.32
C VAL A 463 -25.74 -8.36 10.19
N HIS A 464 -24.83 -9.29 10.52
CA HIS A 464 -23.99 -10.02 9.55
C HIS A 464 -23.93 -11.51 9.90
N LYS A 465 -23.93 -12.36 8.89
CA LYS A 465 -23.70 -13.82 8.98
C LYS A 465 -22.73 -14.23 7.90
N HIS A 466 -21.74 -15.06 8.26
CA HIS A 466 -20.91 -15.69 7.23
C HIS A 466 -21.74 -16.67 6.40
N GLY A 467 -21.40 -16.79 5.12
CA GLY A 467 -21.99 -17.81 4.24
C GLY A 467 -21.29 -19.16 4.39
N ASP A 468 -22.04 -20.21 4.07
CA ASP A 468 -21.51 -21.57 4.02
C ASP A 468 -20.85 -21.83 2.65
N ASN A 469 -19.77 -22.62 2.63
CA ASN A 469 -19.13 -23.11 1.39
C ASN A 469 -18.68 -22.05 0.37
N LEU A 470 -18.17 -20.90 0.85
CA LEU A 470 -17.64 -19.87 -0.03
C LEU A 470 -16.52 -20.42 -0.92
N GLN A 471 -16.59 -20.09 -2.21
CA GLN A 471 -15.60 -20.43 -3.22
C GLN A 471 -14.72 -19.23 -3.53
N PRO A 472 -13.51 -19.43 -4.08
CA PRO A 472 -12.70 -18.33 -4.57
C PRO A 472 -13.41 -17.53 -5.67
N GLU A 473 -13.12 -16.24 -5.72
CA GLU A 473 -13.44 -15.41 -6.86
C GLU A 473 -12.43 -15.65 -7.98
N TYR A 474 -12.88 -15.53 -9.23
CA TYR A 474 -12.02 -15.63 -10.41
C TYR A 474 -12.25 -14.44 -11.34
N ALA A 475 -11.20 -14.01 -12.03
CA ALA A 475 -11.32 -13.07 -13.13
C ALA A 475 -10.46 -13.46 -14.33
N HIS A 476 -10.97 -13.19 -15.52
CA HIS A 476 -10.23 -13.12 -16.76
C HIS A 476 -10.11 -11.65 -17.16
N SER A 477 -8.89 -11.22 -17.42
CA SER A 477 -8.62 -9.84 -17.76
C SER A 477 -7.80 -9.73 -19.02
N PHE A 478 -8.12 -8.71 -19.81
CA PHE A 478 -7.39 -8.29 -21.00
C PHE A 478 -7.04 -6.82 -20.85
N GLU A 479 -5.82 -6.45 -21.23
CA GLU A 479 -5.35 -5.06 -21.26
C GLU A 479 -4.56 -4.81 -22.53
N ALA A 480 -4.77 -3.65 -23.14
CA ALA A 480 -3.98 -3.13 -24.25
C ALA A 480 -3.50 -1.72 -23.91
N ILE A 481 -2.20 -1.45 -24.06
CA ILE A 481 -1.57 -0.20 -23.67
C ILE A 481 -0.72 0.31 -24.83
N ALA A 482 -0.83 1.60 -25.12
CA ALA A 482 0.14 2.35 -25.93
C ALA A 482 0.88 3.33 -25.03
N LYS A 483 2.23 3.30 -25.06
CA LYS A 483 3.09 4.21 -24.30
C LYS A 483 3.95 5.01 -25.28
N TYR A 484 4.14 6.28 -25.00
CA TYR A 484 5.07 7.16 -25.68
C TYR A 484 5.95 7.84 -24.64
N GLN A 485 7.27 7.76 -24.81
CA GLN A 485 8.22 8.30 -23.85
C GLN A 485 9.38 8.99 -24.56
N THR A 486 9.65 10.22 -24.11
CA THR A 486 10.83 11.01 -24.46
C THR A 486 11.40 11.63 -23.18
N SER A 487 12.48 12.41 -23.27
CA SER A 487 13.01 13.19 -22.15
C SER A 487 12.02 14.23 -21.59
N HIS A 488 11.05 14.70 -22.38
CA HIS A 488 10.15 15.79 -22.01
C HIS A 488 8.68 15.40 -21.94
N VAL A 489 8.31 14.28 -22.56
CA VAL A 489 6.91 13.85 -22.67
C VAL A 489 6.81 12.37 -22.31
N GLU A 490 5.95 12.07 -21.35
CA GLU A 490 5.53 10.71 -21.07
C GLU A 490 4.00 10.66 -21.25
N ALA A 491 3.54 9.75 -22.10
CA ALA A 491 2.11 9.57 -22.34
C ALA A 491 1.74 8.09 -22.39
N HIS A 492 0.57 7.75 -21.91
CA HIS A 492 0.00 6.42 -22.08
C HIS A 492 -1.49 6.47 -22.32
N LEU A 493 -1.97 5.47 -23.04
CA LEU A 493 -3.39 5.16 -23.22
C LEU A 493 -3.57 3.67 -22.99
N SER A 494 -4.46 3.29 -22.09
CA SER A 494 -4.76 1.91 -21.75
C SER A 494 -6.25 1.65 -21.88
N TYR A 495 -6.61 0.55 -22.54
CA TYR A 495 -7.95 -0.07 -22.46
C TYR A 495 -7.85 -1.34 -21.63
N PHE A 496 -8.78 -1.53 -20.71
CA PHE A 496 -8.87 -2.72 -19.89
C PHE A 496 -10.28 -3.32 -19.88
N LEU A 497 -10.33 -4.65 -19.81
CA LEU A 497 -11.56 -5.44 -19.66
C LEU A 497 -11.30 -6.54 -18.62
N MET A 498 -12.11 -6.60 -17.58
CA MET A 498 -12.08 -7.65 -16.56
C MET A 498 -13.47 -8.30 -16.45
N LYS A 499 -13.52 -9.61 -16.57
CA LYS A 499 -14.73 -10.43 -16.34
C LYS A 499 -14.52 -11.28 -15.11
N GLY A 500 -15.20 -10.91 -14.02
CA GLY A 500 -15.19 -11.61 -12.75
C GLY A 500 -16.35 -12.57 -12.60
N SER A 501 -16.12 -13.68 -11.93
CA SER A 501 -17.12 -14.69 -11.58
C SER A 501 -16.95 -15.15 -10.13
N ASN A 502 -18.03 -15.65 -9.54
CA ASN A 502 -18.09 -16.07 -8.13
C ASN A 502 -17.72 -14.96 -7.15
N LEU A 503 -18.02 -13.70 -7.46
CA LEU A 503 -17.65 -12.59 -6.58
C LEU A 503 -18.38 -12.71 -5.25
N ILE A 504 -17.65 -12.50 -4.17
CA ILE A 504 -18.17 -12.54 -2.80
C ILE A 504 -18.69 -11.15 -2.46
N ASP A 505 -19.95 -11.11 -2.02
CA ASP A 505 -20.56 -9.89 -1.48
C ASP A 505 -21.41 -10.22 -0.27
N TRP A 506 -21.64 -9.23 0.55
CA TRP A 506 -22.55 -9.27 1.68
C TRP A 506 -23.94 -8.82 1.22
N VAL A 507 -24.88 -9.75 1.15
CA VAL A 507 -26.17 -9.55 0.51
C VAL A 507 -27.35 -9.88 1.41
N LYS A 508 -28.51 -9.35 1.03
CA LYS A 508 -29.82 -9.80 1.46
C LYS A 508 -30.60 -10.22 0.23
N PHE A 509 -31.20 -11.40 0.28
CA PHE A 509 -32.09 -11.88 -0.80
C PHE A 509 -33.49 -11.30 -0.66
N ASP A 510 -33.89 -10.93 0.56
CA ASP A 510 -35.12 -10.20 0.85
C ASP A 510 -34.79 -8.96 1.71
N ARG A 511 -35.47 -7.84 1.45
CA ARG A 511 -35.33 -6.59 2.23
C ARG A 511 -35.75 -6.73 3.69
N THR A 512 -36.57 -7.73 4.01
CA THR A 512 -37.04 -8.03 5.36
C THR A 512 -36.00 -8.79 6.19
N GLU A 513 -34.97 -9.38 5.57
CA GLU A 513 -33.89 -10.03 6.30
C GLU A 513 -33.19 -9.06 7.24
N THR A 514 -32.90 -9.48 8.46
CA THR A 514 -32.25 -8.65 9.48
C THR A 514 -30.74 -8.54 9.26
N ALA A 515 -30.10 -9.59 8.71
CA ALA A 515 -28.66 -9.69 8.53
C ALA A 515 -28.27 -9.78 7.05
N PHE A 516 -27.14 -9.20 6.72
CA PHE A 516 -26.43 -9.48 5.47
C PHE A 516 -25.68 -10.80 5.61
N THR A 517 -25.64 -11.58 4.54
CA THR A 517 -24.91 -12.86 4.49
C THR A 517 -23.86 -12.81 3.37
N SER A 518 -22.64 -13.31 3.62
CA SER A 518 -21.61 -13.38 2.58
C SER A 518 -21.89 -14.54 1.62
N HIS A 519 -21.98 -14.26 0.32
CA HIS A 519 -22.27 -15.24 -0.73
C HIS A 519 -21.44 -14.99 -2.00
N ASN A 520 -21.15 -16.07 -2.72
CA ASN A 520 -20.68 -15.99 -4.10
C ASN A 520 -21.88 -15.78 -5.03
N ILE A 521 -22.13 -14.55 -5.43
CA ILE A 521 -23.42 -14.22 -6.08
C ILE A 521 -23.27 -13.63 -7.45
N ALA A 522 -22.11 -13.05 -7.77
CA ALA A 522 -22.07 -12.08 -8.85
C ALA A 522 -21.15 -12.47 -9.99
N GLU A 523 -21.58 -12.12 -11.19
CA GLU A 523 -20.74 -11.86 -12.34
C GLU A 523 -20.52 -10.35 -12.43
N LEU A 524 -19.29 -9.94 -12.71
CA LEU A 524 -18.88 -8.55 -12.85
C LEU A 524 -18.14 -8.36 -14.14
N THR A 525 -18.49 -7.34 -14.91
CA THR A 525 -17.69 -6.90 -16.04
C THR A 525 -17.29 -5.45 -15.81
N ASN A 526 -15.98 -5.22 -15.60
CA ASN A 526 -15.38 -3.90 -15.56
C ASN A 526 -14.65 -3.64 -16.85
N GLN A 527 -14.88 -2.49 -17.48
CA GLN A 527 -14.14 -2.05 -18.65
C GLN A 527 -13.95 -0.54 -18.61
N GLY A 528 -12.83 -0.09 -19.14
CA GLY A 528 -12.54 1.34 -19.13
C GLY A 528 -11.32 1.73 -19.94
N LEU A 529 -11.11 3.04 -19.97
CA LEU A 529 -9.99 3.71 -20.60
C LEU A 529 -9.25 4.54 -19.54
N GLU A 530 -7.93 4.44 -19.55
CA GLU A 530 -7.04 5.31 -18.79
C GLU A 530 -6.10 6.03 -19.74
N ALA A 531 -5.93 7.33 -19.53
CA ALA A 531 -4.97 8.15 -20.25
C ALA A 531 -4.14 8.95 -19.25
N GLY A 532 -2.85 9.01 -19.47
CA GLY A 532 -1.92 9.83 -18.68
C GLY A 532 -0.99 10.61 -19.60
N LEU A 533 -0.65 11.83 -19.18
CA LEU A 533 0.28 12.72 -19.86
C LEU A 533 1.11 13.46 -18.81
N ALA A 534 2.43 13.33 -18.87
CA ALA A 534 3.35 14.13 -18.08
C ALA A 534 4.27 14.93 -19.02
N LEU A 535 4.37 16.23 -18.78
CA LEU A 535 5.15 17.18 -19.55
C LEU A 535 6.18 17.84 -18.65
N ARG A 536 7.46 17.80 -19.01
CA ARG A 536 8.53 18.61 -18.41
C ARG A 536 8.58 19.94 -19.14
N LEU A 537 8.14 20.99 -18.47
CA LEU A 537 7.92 22.30 -19.06
C LEU A 537 9.04 23.30 -18.74
N GLY A 538 9.93 23.00 -17.79
CA GLY A 538 10.95 23.95 -17.30
C GLY A 538 11.84 24.52 -18.41
N GLU A 539 12.25 23.68 -19.38
CA GLU A 539 13.05 24.12 -20.52
C GLU A 539 12.28 25.02 -21.51
N TYR A 540 10.98 24.79 -21.67
CA TYR A 540 10.12 25.54 -22.61
C TYR A 540 9.50 26.79 -21.99
N LEU A 541 9.31 26.77 -20.68
CA LEU A 541 8.68 27.83 -19.91
C LEU A 541 9.55 28.18 -18.70
N PRO A 542 10.63 28.96 -18.90
CA PRO A 542 11.65 29.24 -17.87
C PRO A 542 11.08 29.87 -16.59
N PHE A 543 9.91 30.54 -16.66
CA PHE A 543 9.25 31.10 -15.49
C PHE A 543 8.71 30.03 -14.51
N LEU A 544 8.55 28.78 -14.97
CA LEU A 544 8.19 27.64 -14.11
C LEU A 544 9.42 27.06 -13.38
N GLY A 545 10.63 27.45 -13.78
CA GLY A 545 11.90 26.91 -13.29
C GLY A 545 12.11 25.44 -13.65
N ASP A 546 13.22 24.87 -13.19
CA ASP A 546 13.61 23.48 -13.50
C ASP A 546 12.62 22.44 -12.98
N ALA A 547 11.85 22.77 -11.94
CA ALA A 547 10.77 21.94 -11.41
C ALA A 547 9.49 21.93 -12.27
N GLY A 548 9.42 22.75 -13.34
CA GLY A 548 8.24 22.90 -14.20
C GLY A 548 7.76 21.57 -14.78
N ARG A 549 6.71 20.96 -14.18
CA ARG A 549 6.11 19.70 -14.62
C ARG A 549 4.59 19.77 -14.52
N LEU A 550 3.91 19.38 -15.59
CA LEU A 550 2.46 19.19 -15.63
C LEU A 550 2.15 17.72 -15.82
N SER A 551 1.37 17.16 -14.91
CA SER A 551 0.86 15.79 -15.02
C SER A 551 -0.66 15.81 -15.07
N LEU A 552 -1.24 15.11 -16.04
CA LEU A 552 -2.68 14.99 -16.26
C LEU A 552 -3.02 13.51 -16.39
N ASP A 553 -3.97 13.04 -15.59
CA ASP A 553 -4.42 11.65 -15.66
C ASP A 553 -5.94 11.59 -15.67
N TYR A 554 -6.49 10.67 -16.46
CA TYR A 554 -7.92 10.48 -16.58
C TYR A 554 -8.29 9.00 -16.62
N LEU A 555 -9.32 8.63 -15.88
CA LEU A 555 -9.99 7.34 -15.91
C LEU A 555 -11.44 7.53 -16.31
N TYR A 556 -11.89 6.74 -17.29
CA TYR A 556 -13.30 6.45 -17.54
C TYR A 556 -13.55 4.97 -17.39
N MET A 557 -14.59 4.58 -16.63
CA MET A 557 -14.91 3.18 -16.40
C MET A 557 -16.41 2.94 -16.33
N THR A 558 -16.82 1.77 -16.81
CA THR A 558 -18.17 1.22 -16.63
C THR A 558 -18.09 -0.13 -15.95
N GLN A 559 -19.07 -0.40 -15.10
CA GLN A 559 -19.21 -1.67 -14.42
C GLN A 559 -20.61 -2.23 -14.67
N GLN A 560 -20.68 -3.46 -15.16
CA GLN A 560 -21.91 -4.23 -15.27
C GLN A 560 -21.88 -5.34 -14.23
N HIS A 561 -22.89 -5.37 -13.39
CA HIS A 561 -23.03 -6.33 -12.31
C HIS A 561 -24.30 -7.16 -12.52
N ARG A 562 -24.17 -8.48 -12.36
CA ARG A 562 -25.28 -9.41 -12.44
C ARG A 562 -25.34 -10.26 -11.18
N ALA A 563 -26.34 -10.04 -10.34
CA ALA A 563 -26.59 -10.77 -9.11
C ALA A 563 -28.08 -11.17 -9.05
N PRO A 564 -28.48 -12.27 -9.70
CA PRO A 564 -29.88 -12.70 -9.72
C PRO A 564 -30.41 -12.99 -8.32
N GLY A 565 -31.62 -12.48 -8.02
CA GLY A 565 -32.30 -12.76 -6.76
C GLY A 565 -31.81 -11.95 -5.54
N VAL A 566 -30.83 -11.05 -5.71
CA VAL A 566 -30.31 -10.21 -4.63
C VAL A 566 -31.14 -8.94 -4.51
N ALA A 567 -31.72 -8.69 -3.33
CA ALA A 567 -32.48 -7.49 -3.02
C ALA A 567 -31.62 -6.32 -2.54
N MET A 568 -30.51 -6.61 -1.84
CA MET A 568 -29.55 -5.61 -1.35
C MET A 568 -28.11 -6.20 -1.37
N SER A 569 -27.14 -5.39 -1.76
CA SER A 569 -25.71 -5.69 -1.81
C SER A 569 -24.94 -4.56 -1.12
N LYS A 570 -23.83 -4.89 -0.43
CA LYS A 570 -22.98 -3.90 0.25
C LYS A 570 -21.94 -3.27 -0.64
N TYR A 571 -21.35 -4.04 -1.55
CA TYR A 571 -20.15 -3.61 -2.30
C TYR A 571 -20.41 -3.41 -3.79
N ALA A 572 -21.47 -4.01 -4.31
CA ALA A 572 -21.78 -3.89 -5.72
C ALA A 572 -22.22 -2.46 -6.08
N LEU A 573 -21.76 -1.97 -7.25
CA LEU A 573 -22.18 -0.72 -7.89
C LEU A 573 -21.72 0.60 -7.25
N ASN A 574 -20.71 0.58 -6.35
CA ASN A 574 -20.10 1.81 -5.87
C ASN A 574 -18.68 1.95 -6.41
N TYR A 575 -18.53 2.46 -7.61
CA TYR A 575 -17.25 2.62 -8.29
C TYR A 575 -17.09 4.01 -8.90
N LEU A 576 -15.84 4.45 -9.11
CA LEU A 576 -15.53 5.67 -9.84
C LEU A 576 -15.83 5.49 -11.32
N ARG A 577 -16.78 6.28 -11.86
CA ARG A 577 -17.08 6.35 -13.30
C ARG A 577 -16.07 7.22 -14.01
N HIS A 578 -15.81 8.40 -13.45
CA HIS A 578 -14.83 9.34 -13.94
C HIS A 578 -13.90 9.76 -12.81
N LYS A 579 -12.62 9.77 -13.08
CA LYS A 579 -11.61 10.42 -12.25
C LYS A 579 -10.67 11.21 -13.13
N PHE A 580 -10.44 12.46 -12.77
CA PHE A 580 -9.44 13.31 -13.40
C PHE A 580 -8.53 13.87 -12.32
N THR A 581 -7.22 13.82 -12.56
CA THR A 581 -6.22 14.47 -11.71
C THR A 581 -5.32 15.34 -12.55
N ALA A 582 -4.97 16.52 -12.03
CA ALA A 582 -4.01 17.42 -12.65
C ALA A 582 -3.05 17.92 -11.57
N GLN A 583 -1.75 17.83 -11.83
CA GLN A 583 -0.72 18.31 -10.93
C GLN A 583 0.22 19.25 -11.70
N LEU A 584 0.49 20.43 -11.15
CA LEU A 584 1.43 21.39 -11.68
C LEU A 584 2.48 21.70 -10.62
N ALA A 585 3.69 21.21 -10.84
CA ALA A 585 4.87 21.57 -10.06
C ALA A 585 5.61 22.72 -10.74
N HIS A 586 6.03 23.73 -9.97
CA HIS A 586 6.83 24.83 -10.47
C HIS A 586 7.61 25.53 -9.35
N ASN A 587 8.63 26.24 -9.72
CA ASN A 587 9.37 27.09 -8.79
C ASN A 587 8.77 28.50 -8.75
N VAL A 588 8.80 29.13 -7.58
CA VAL A 588 8.52 30.57 -7.40
C VAL A 588 9.81 31.20 -6.91
N GLY A 589 10.55 31.81 -7.85
CA GLY A 589 11.93 32.21 -7.61
C GLY A 589 12.87 31.03 -7.37
N SER A 590 13.97 31.26 -6.66
CA SER A 590 15.01 30.23 -6.43
C SER A 590 14.82 29.39 -5.15
N ARG A 591 13.86 29.73 -4.30
CA ARG A 591 13.73 29.16 -2.94
C ARG A 591 12.40 28.49 -2.65
N ILE A 592 11.37 28.71 -3.45
CA ILE A 592 10.03 28.14 -3.21
C ILE A 592 9.73 27.14 -4.32
N GLU A 593 9.36 25.95 -3.93
CA GLU A 593 8.74 24.95 -4.79
C GLU A 593 7.24 24.93 -4.49
N ALA A 594 6.42 24.96 -5.52
CA ALA A 594 4.96 24.91 -5.42
C ALA A 594 4.44 23.70 -6.20
N LEU A 595 3.50 22.96 -5.59
CA LEU A 595 2.70 21.95 -6.29
C LEU A 595 1.21 22.25 -6.09
N TRP A 596 0.52 22.46 -7.20
CA TRP A 596 -0.93 22.49 -7.28
C TRP A 596 -1.45 21.13 -7.66
N ALA A 597 -2.46 20.63 -6.97
CA ALA A 597 -3.06 19.33 -7.25
C ALA A 597 -4.59 19.44 -7.29
N LEU A 598 -5.16 19.20 -8.45
CA LEU A 598 -6.60 19.14 -8.69
C LEU A 598 -7.03 17.68 -8.77
N ARG A 599 -8.15 17.36 -8.14
CA ARG A 599 -8.79 16.05 -8.21
C ARG A 599 -10.29 16.23 -8.46
N TYR A 600 -10.79 15.61 -9.54
CA TYR A 600 -12.22 15.49 -9.84
C TYR A 600 -12.62 14.01 -9.75
N GLN A 601 -13.78 13.73 -9.15
CA GLN A 601 -14.34 12.39 -9.03
C GLN A 601 -15.85 12.41 -9.28
N ASP A 602 -16.30 11.44 -10.08
CA ASP A 602 -17.70 11.09 -10.27
C ASP A 602 -17.88 9.60 -9.95
N ARG A 603 -18.61 9.32 -8.89
CA ARG A 603 -18.86 7.97 -8.38
C ARG A 603 -20.31 7.58 -8.60
N VAL A 604 -20.52 6.37 -9.13
CA VAL A 604 -21.86 5.80 -9.28
C VAL A 604 -22.50 5.61 -7.91
N ASN A 605 -23.79 5.90 -7.81
CA ASN A 605 -24.59 5.80 -6.57
C ASN A 605 -24.19 6.76 -5.44
N GLN A 606 -23.38 7.77 -5.72
CA GLN A 606 -23.16 8.90 -4.80
C GLN A 606 -23.91 10.15 -5.26
N ALA A 607 -24.18 11.04 -4.30
CA ALA A 607 -25.10 12.15 -4.51
C ALA A 607 -24.66 13.17 -5.56
N SER A 608 -23.37 13.45 -5.72
CA SER A 608 -22.85 14.43 -6.70
C SER A 608 -21.37 14.25 -6.97
N PRO A 609 -20.89 14.50 -8.19
CA PRO A 609 -19.48 14.66 -8.48
C PRO A 609 -18.90 15.84 -7.69
N PHE A 610 -17.60 15.76 -7.40
CA PHE A 610 -16.90 16.83 -6.69
C PHE A 610 -15.50 17.06 -7.25
N ALA A 611 -14.97 18.25 -7.00
CA ALA A 611 -13.58 18.60 -7.26
C ALA A 611 -12.95 19.22 -6.01
N THR A 612 -11.69 18.87 -5.74
CA THR A 612 -10.86 19.49 -4.70
C THR A 612 -9.59 20.05 -5.32
N LEU A 613 -9.13 21.18 -4.81
CA LEU A 613 -7.85 21.78 -5.16
C LEU A 613 -6.98 21.86 -3.92
N ASP A 614 -5.76 21.36 -4.03
CA ASP A 614 -4.76 21.34 -2.97
C ASP A 614 -3.52 22.11 -3.42
N LEU A 615 -2.77 22.67 -2.48
CA LEU A 615 -1.50 23.38 -2.72
C LEU A 615 -0.50 23.01 -1.63
N LYS A 616 0.71 22.69 -2.06
CA LYS A 616 1.88 22.62 -1.19
C LYS A 616 2.92 23.62 -1.62
N LEU A 617 3.49 24.32 -0.65
CA LEU A 617 4.60 25.25 -0.81
C LEU A 617 5.74 24.79 0.10
N ASP A 618 6.91 24.56 -0.46
CA ASP A 618 8.14 24.26 0.27
C ASP A 618 9.15 25.38 0.08
N TYR A 619 9.48 26.10 1.17
CA TYR A 619 10.45 27.17 1.20
C TYR A 619 11.78 26.69 1.75
N ARG A 620 12.85 26.81 0.98
CA ARG A 620 14.22 26.50 1.38
C ARG A 620 14.80 27.64 2.19
N LEU A 621 14.85 27.47 3.51
CA LEU A 621 15.46 28.44 4.43
C LEU A 621 16.98 28.40 4.34
N THR A 622 17.56 27.18 4.39
CA THR A 622 18.98 26.88 4.19
C THR A 622 19.12 25.57 3.39
N ASN A 623 20.33 25.09 3.14
CA ASN A 623 20.55 23.80 2.50
C ASN A 623 19.98 22.64 3.33
N HIS A 624 19.93 22.76 4.65
CA HIS A 624 19.46 21.72 5.57
C HIS A 624 18.07 21.97 6.14
N LEU A 625 17.53 23.19 6.07
CA LEU A 625 16.28 23.56 6.72
C LEU A 625 15.23 24.03 5.70
N ARG A 626 14.04 23.44 5.75
CA ARG A 626 12.88 23.79 4.91
C ARG A 626 11.67 24.07 5.77
N ALA A 627 10.86 25.03 5.33
CA ALA A 627 9.52 25.29 5.85
C ALA A 627 8.48 24.92 4.80
N GLY A 628 7.53 24.09 5.18
CA GLY A 628 6.44 23.65 4.32
C GLY A 628 5.09 24.24 4.75
N LEU A 629 4.25 24.58 3.78
CA LEU A 629 2.86 24.99 3.97
C LEU A 629 1.98 24.11 3.08
N GLU A 630 0.96 23.49 3.66
CA GLU A 630 0.01 22.64 2.95
C GLU A 630 -1.41 23.16 3.15
N LEU A 631 -2.10 23.40 2.04
CA LEU A 631 -3.49 23.81 1.98
C LEU A 631 -4.26 22.70 1.24
N ASN A 632 -5.05 21.93 1.96
CA ASN A 632 -5.87 20.89 1.36
C ASN A 632 -7.31 21.40 1.23
N ASN A 633 -7.94 21.01 0.10
CA ASN A 633 -9.31 21.40 -0.24
C ASN A 633 -9.53 22.92 -0.11
N ILE A 634 -8.73 23.70 -0.86
CA ILE A 634 -8.75 25.18 -0.83
C ILE A 634 -10.14 25.74 -1.14
N THR A 635 -10.90 25.02 -1.97
CA THR A 635 -12.26 25.38 -2.37
C THR A 635 -13.31 25.12 -1.30
N ASP A 636 -12.93 24.54 -0.16
CA ASP A 636 -13.83 24.10 0.92
C ASP A 636 -15.02 23.25 0.43
N THR A 637 -14.76 22.44 -0.60
CA THR A 637 -15.77 21.57 -1.20
C THR A 637 -16.25 20.54 -0.19
N GLN A 638 -17.55 20.47 0.02
CA GLN A 638 -18.18 19.45 0.87
C GLN A 638 -18.33 18.16 0.07
N TYR A 639 -17.71 17.09 0.50
CA TYR A 639 -17.75 15.80 -0.19
C TYR A 639 -17.68 14.62 0.79
N ALA A 640 -17.98 13.44 0.28
CA ALA A 640 -17.85 12.17 0.98
C ALA A 640 -17.43 11.09 -0.02
N ASP A 641 -16.40 10.31 0.32
CA ASP A 641 -16.01 9.14 -0.47
C ASP A 641 -16.88 7.92 -0.17
N ILE A 642 -17.45 7.87 1.03
CA ILE A 642 -18.40 6.86 1.51
C ILE A 642 -19.64 7.57 2.01
N ALA A 643 -20.82 7.11 1.60
CA ALA A 643 -22.09 7.69 2.00
C ALA A 643 -22.22 7.80 3.53
N GLY A 644 -22.56 8.99 4.02
CA GLY A 644 -22.69 9.28 5.45
C GLY A 644 -21.37 9.54 6.19
N VAL A 645 -20.23 9.57 5.50
CA VAL A 645 -18.91 9.85 6.09
C VAL A 645 -18.31 11.10 5.42
N PRO A 646 -18.76 12.32 5.79
CA PRO A 646 -18.24 13.55 5.21
C PRO A 646 -16.74 13.70 5.47
N GLN A 647 -16.01 14.13 4.47
CA GLN A 647 -14.58 14.38 4.52
C GLN A 647 -14.27 15.81 4.96
N PRO A 648 -13.02 16.12 5.39
CA PRO A 648 -12.65 17.47 5.79
C PRO A 648 -12.88 18.50 4.67
N GLY A 649 -13.38 19.69 5.04
CA GLY A 649 -13.31 20.87 4.22
C GLY A 649 -11.90 21.43 4.13
N PHE A 650 -11.76 22.76 4.04
CA PHE A 650 -10.45 23.40 4.02
C PHE A 650 -9.58 23.01 5.23
N TRP A 651 -8.33 22.63 4.97
CA TRP A 651 -7.38 22.26 6.01
C TRP A 651 -6.00 22.87 5.75
N LEU A 652 -5.53 23.67 6.68
CA LEU A 652 -4.21 24.29 6.66
C LEU A 652 -3.26 23.61 7.65
N SER A 653 -2.03 23.34 7.22
CA SER A 653 -0.94 22.95 8.12
C SER A 653 0.41 23.50 7.67
N GLY A 654 1.30 23.70 8.63
CA GLY A 654 2.69 24.08 8.41
C GLY A 654 3.64 23.03 8.95
N SER A 655 4.84 22.96 8.40
CA SER A 655 5.90 22.06 8.85
C SER A 655 7.27 22.73 8.77
N ILE A 656 8.18 22.26 9.60
CA ILE A 656 9.61 22.55 9.52
C ILE A 656 10.32 21.21 9.45
N SER A 657 11.25 21.06 8.49
CA SER A 657 12.06 19.87 8.35
C SER A 657 13.53 20.21 8.25
N TYR A 658 14.35 19.36 8.85
CA TYR A 658 15.81 19.40 8.82
C TYR A 658 16.33 18.12 8.19
N SER A 659 17.32 18.22 7.30
CA SER A 659 18.01 17.09 6.69
C SER A 659 19.52 17.32 6.68
N LEU A 660 20.26 16.29 7.09
CA LEU A 660 21.73 16.23 7.10
C LEU A 660 22.19 15.06 6.28
#